data_ffaac42ec2373fcf13a8388147abccfb
#
_entry.id   ffaac42ec2373fcf13a8388147abccfb
#
_cell.length_a   1.000
_cell.length_b   1.000
_cell.length_c   1.000
_cell.angle_alpha   90.00
_cell.angle_beta   90.00
_cell.angle_gamma   90.00
#
_symmetry.space_group_name_H-M   'P 1'
#
loop_
_entity.id
_entity.type
_entity.pdbx_description
1 polymer ?
#
loop_
_entity_poly.entity_id
_entity_poly.type
_entity_poly.pdbx_seq_one_letter_code
_entity_poly.pdbx_strand_id
1 'polypeptide(L)'
;MKRWSRLAVGLARCLAGIFLLLLPSAVLAGDAAAFDLVGPRVEVRVTRDGMTLPIAEVPNLREGDRVWIHPALPDDQKARYVMVVAFLRGATNPPPENWFIRAETWDRQVHEEGTTVTVPNGAQQALIFLAPRTGGDFATLRSAVQGKPGAFVRAAQDLQLLSLNRARLEKYLAAIRESGEQDPKTLHDHALLLARSLSIKVDESCFSKPLQQQASCLMQNSDQLVLDDGHGQSMVSALAASGGSDLLGAFSTTKIGGGGAYSPYVGVVVDLAKLMENLHTAKYQYISALALPQGDELHLRLNTPPSFHKPQSVIVIGLPVVQPPVLPQLHAVADELRCAQNPQLVLPADGAPLVFSGELAHHLVLHVESNDGHVANLPVAANALLGGFVPAEKVPTLEWLPLGFEATLHGEWGFDAFTGPTYKLQRSDSGVTWKVSDEDRSGPVAGSDRTLRLHSPNAVCVEQITFRPSSGEALKAEWKPKDGQIEIHLPLAKAPAGDSALVVKQFGLTQAAEVPLRIYEEACRLDEFDLHTGDSQGLLKGSCLDRVQSMEAFGVKFKPAESATPPATVALTHEPLAMLAESAPHAAKDAPASASALLLDGRKLEVKVVVLPPRPRVTLLGKAVEPAASLIHLGGEEDLPVDGRLHFRLRSDVPAVFAPAEKIEVASVDGFYHSELTLENGGLIRQNQHTLMATLELTRRSGASAFGAMRFRPVSPEGYAGDWLPLVTLVRLPEITDVRCPAAREEPCQLSGGNLFLIESIAADADFQHAVTISESALSAAVPVPRPRGRQLYLRLRDDPTVVHTLELPQKKEPAARRDERPDGVRDTGKSAAVPSAAVPQSADVAATATQAPSAAPRP
;
A
#
# COMPACT_ATOMS: atom_id res chain seq x y z
N MET A 1 7.70 -65.26 -44.78
CA MET A 1 7.60 -64.29 -43.66
C MET A 1 8.49 -63.03 -43.79
N LYS A 2 9.13 -62.71 -44.92
CA LYS A 2 9.97 -61.51 -45.09
C LYS A 2 9.33 -60.35 -45.92
N ARG A 3 8.11 -60.51 -46.38
CA ARG A 3 7.43 -59.43 -47.21
C ARG A 3 6.41 -58.57 -46.41
N TRP A 4 5.98 -59.03 -45.24
CA TRP A 4 4.98 -58.23 -44.44
C TRP A 4 5.64 -57.21 -43.49
N SER A 5 6.91 -57.42 -43.15
CA SER A 5 7.63 -56.44 -42.25
C SER A 5 8.01 -55.08 -42.93
N ARG A 6 8.09 -55.07 -44.29
CA ARG A 6 8.42 -53.84 -45.04
C ARG A 6 7.21 -52.94 -45.31
N LEU A 7 6.00 -53.52 -45.35
CA LEU A 7 4.75 -52.72 -45.48
C LEU A 7 4.33 -52.06 -44.17
N ALA A 8 4.55 -52.70 -43.04
CA ALA A 8 4.24 -52.14 -41.73
C ALA A 8 5.16 -50.95 -41.34
N VAL A 9 6.44 -51.00 -41.75
CA VAL A 9 7.39 -49.90 -41.53
C VAL A 9 7.13 -48.72 -42.47
N GLY A 10 6.62 -48.97 -43.69
CA GLY A 10 6.21 -47.91 -44.64
C GLY A 10 4.97 -47.17 -44.16
N LEU A 11 3.94 -47.89 -43.69
CA LEU A 11 2.72 -47.29 -43.15
C LEU A 11 2.96 -46.47 -41.86
N ALA A 12 3.84 -46.98 -40.97
CA ALA A 12 4.22 -46.27 -39.75
C ALA A 12 4.99 -44.97 -40.04
N ARG A 13 5.80 -44.92 -41.10
CA ARG A 13 6.51 -43.70 -41.52
C ARG A 13 5.59 -42.68 -42.22
N CYS A 14 4.59 -43.10 -42.99
CA CYS A 14 3.58 -42.21 -43.55
C CYS A 14 2.62 -41.66 -42.50
N LEU A 15 2.20 -42.44 -41.51
CA LEU A 15 1.38 -42.00 -40.40
C LEU A 15 2.13 -41.02 -39.47
N ALA A 16 3.42 -41.23 -39.22
CA ALA A 16 4.24 -40.29 -38.46
C ALA A 16 4.51 -38.98 -39.21
N GLY A 17 4.61 -38.99 -40.55
CA GLY A 17 4.73 -37.80 -41.38
C GLY A 17 3.42 -37.00 -41.48
N ILE A 18 2.26 -37.62 -41.46
CA ILE A 18 0.95 -36.98 -41.44
C ILE A 18 0.62 -36.41 -40.06
N PHE A 19 1.09 -37.06 -39.00
CA PHE A 19 0.92 -36.55 -37.62
C PHE A 19 1.82 -35.34 -37.34
N LEU A 20 2.97 -35.22 -38.03
CA LEU A 20 3.83 -34.01 -37.95
C LEU A 20 3.28 -32.84 -38.75
N LEU A 21 2.41 -33.07 -39.75
CA LEU A 21 1.76 -32.02 -40.55
C LEU A 21 0.41 -31.52 -39.98
N LEU A 22 -0.12 -32.25 -38.98
CA LEU A 22 -1.36 -31.89 -38.25
C LEU A 22 -1.15 -31.34 -36.85
N LEU A 23 0.08 -31.03 -36.47
CA LEU A 23 0.29 -30.15 -35.34
C LEU A 23 -0.32 -28.78 -35.75
N PRO A 24 -1.41 -28.34 -35.10
CA PRO A 24 -1.78 -26.95 -35.24
C PRO A 24 -0.52 -26.17 -34.86
N SER A 25 -0.08 -25.31 -35.76
CA SER A 25 0.80 -24.21 -35.40
C SER A 25 0.06 -23.50 -34.28
N ALA A 26 0.29 -23.89 -33.04
CA ALA A 26 0.09 -22.99 -31.92
C ALA A 26 0.93 -21.78 -32.32
N VAL A 27 0.28 -20.79 -32.92
CA VAL A 27 0.77 -19.44 -32.93
C VAL A 27 0.91 -19.16 -31.43
N LEU A 28 2.10 -19.39 -30.92
CA LEU A 28 2.56 -18.72 -29.71
C LEU A 28 2.22 -17.27 -30.00
N ALA A 29 1.15 -16.78 -29.40
CA ALA A 29 0.97 -15.35 -29.22
C ALA A 29 2.27 -14.99 -28.46
N GLY A 30 3.25 -14.53 -29.25
CA GLY A 30 4.53 -14.15 -28.69
C GLY A 30 4.21 -13.15 -27.60
N ASP A 31 4.69 -13.42 -26.40
CA ASP A 31 4.77 -12.43 -25.36
C ASP A 31 5.29 -11.18 -26.04
N ALA A 32 4.55 -10.06 -25.92
CA ALA A 32 4.95 -8.80 -26.53
C ALA A 32 6.39 -8.55 -26.08
N ALA A 33 7.33 -8.55 -27.05
CA ALA A 33 8.75 -8.48 -26.76
C ALA A 33 9.00 -7.25 -25.90
N ALA A 34 9.65 -7.41 -24.76
CA ALA A 34 10.08 -6.30 -23.95
C ALA A 34 11.00 -5.40 -24.79
N PHE A 35 10.98 -4.07 -24.55
CA PHE A 35 11.88 -3.14 -25.22
C PHE A 35 13.31 -3.22 -24.65
N ASP A 36 14.01 -4.32 -24.90
CA ASP A 36 15.34 -4.60 -24.34
C ASP A 36 16.49 -4.45 -25.32
N LEU A 37 16.19 -4.34 -26.63
CA LEU A 37 17.22 -4.18 -27.64
C LEU A 37 17.73 -2.74 -27.68
N VAL A 38 19.05 -2.57 -27.55
CA VAL A 38 19.68 -1.24 -27.62
C VAL A 38 19.61 -0.73 -29.06
N GLY A 39 19.03 0.45 -29.24
CA GLY A 39 18.99 1.18 -30.52
C GLY A 39 20.13 2.20 -30.66
N PRO A 40 20.16 2.94 -31.79
CA PRO A 40 21.10 4.05 -31.96
C PRO A 40 20.82 5.17 -30.95
N ARG A 41 21.84 5.96 -30.62
CA ARG A 41 21.66 7.16 -29.77
C ARG A 41 21.35 8.37 -30.63
N VAL A 42 20.52 9.25 -30.08
CA VAL A 42 20.16 10.52 -30.74
C VAL A 42 20.29 11.64 -29.72
N GLU A 43 21.15 12.61 -30.02
CA GLU A 43 21.27 13.81 -29.17
C GLU A 43 20.17 14.80 -29.55
N VAL A 44 19.53 15.39 -28.58
CA VAL A 44 18.45 16.38 -28.79
C VAL A 44 18.53 17.48 -27.74
N ARG A 45 18.53 18.73 -28.21
CA ARG A 45 18.44 19.93 -27.36
C ARG A 45 17.30 20.80 -27.84
N VAL A 46 16.67 21.47 -26.92
CA VAL A 46 15.57 22.39 -27.23
C VAL A 46 15.96 23.80 -26.80
N THR A 47 15.77 24.76 -27.68
CA THR A 47 16.00 26.18 -27.40
C THR A 47 14.66 26.91 -27.46
N ARG A 48 14.31 27.59 -26.37
CA ARG A 48 13.13 28.43 -26.21
C ARG A 48 13.55 29.79 -25.65
N ASP A 49 13.15 30.89 -26.31
CA ASP A 49 13.44 32.27 -25.82
C ASP A 49 14.92 32.54 -25.48
N GLY A 50 15.84 31.89 -26.22
CA GLY A 50 17.29 32.03 -26.04
C GLY A 50 17.90 31.09 -24.98
N MET A 51 17.10 30.38 -24.18
CA MET A 51 17.57 29.34 -23.25
C MET A 51 17.59 27.99 -23.98
N THR A 52 18.63 27.19 -23.73
CA THR A 52 18.75 25.83 -24.29
C THR A 52 18.80 24.81 -23.19
N LEU A 53 17.92 23.82 -23.25
CA LEU A 53 17.86 22.71 -22.32
C LEU A 53 18.15 21.37 -23.04
N PRO A 54 18.78 20.41 -22.36
CA PRO A 54 18.87 19.04 -22.82
C PRO A 54 17.49 18.39 -22.85
N ILE A 55 17.31 17.40 -23.70
CA ILE A 55 15.98 16.74 -23.88
C ILE A 55 15.46 16.09 -22.60
N ALA A 56 16.33 15.65 -21.72
CA ALA A 56 15.95 15.05 -20.44
C ALA A 56 15.23 16.03 -19.50
N GLU A 57 15.44 17.32 -19.69
CA GLU A 57 14.79 18.39 -18.91
C GLU A 57 13.53 18.94 -19.57
N VAL A 58 13.15 18.48 -20.79
CA VAL A 58 12.06 19.05 -21.56
C VAL A 58 10.80 18.17 -21.51
N PRO A 59 9.78 18.50 -20.68
CA PRO A 59 8.54 17.73 -20.58
C PRO A 59 7.60 17.92 -21.78
N ASN A 60 7.66 19.08 -22.44
CA ASN A 60 6.81 19.44 -23.57
C ASN A 60 7.51 20.44 -24.49
N LEU A 61 7.16 20.35 -25.77
CA LEU A 61 7.53 21.35 -26.77
C LEU A 61 6.45 22.43 -26.86
N ARG A 62 6.83 23.61 -27.39
CA ARG A 62 5.92 24.70 -27.77
C ARG A 62 6.16 25.12 -29.22
N GLU A 63 5.16 25.75 -29.79
CA GLU A 63 5.29 26.42 -31.08
C GLU A 63 6.45 27.42 -31.06
N GLY A 64 7.30 27.41 -32.08
CA GLY A 64 8.47 28.26 -32.17
C GLY A 64 9.75 27.73 -31.51
N ASP A 65 9.67 26.65 -30.72
CA ASP A 65 10.87 26.01 -30.18
C ASP A 65 11.81 25.58 -31.30
N ARG A 66 13.08 25.75 -31.07
CA ARG A 66 14.14 25.26 -31.95
C ARG A 66 14.70 23.96 -31.38
N VAL A 67 14.45 22.86 -32.07
CA VAL A 67 14.90 21.52 -31.69
C VAL A 67 16.13 21.18 -32.52
N TRP A 68 17.28 21.08 -31.87
CA TRP A 68 18.52 20.59 -32.47
C TRP A 68 18.59 19.07 -32.28
N ILE A 69 18.88 18.33 -33.34
CA ILE A 69 18.89 16.87 -33.35
C ILE A 69 20.16 16.39 -34.04
N HIS A 70 20.91 15.53 -33.36
CA HIS A 70 22.12 14.93 -33.87
C HIS A 70 22.14 13.41 -33.63
N PRO A 71 22.05 12.57 -34.67
CA PRO A 71 22.18 11.13 -34.51
C PRO A 71 23.63 10.78 -34.19
N ALA A 72 23.91 10.37 -32.94
CA ALA A 72 25.23 9.95 -32.48
C ALA A 72 25.51 8.51 -32.96
N LEU A 73 25.83 8.36 -34.23
CA LEU A 73 26.19 7.07 -34.82
C LEU A 73 27.71 6.85 -34.70
N PRO A 74 28.17 5.68 -34.20
CA PRO A 74 29.60 5.36 -34.14
C PRO A 74 30.23 5.41 -35.53
N ASP A 75 31.46 5.93 -35.62
CA ASP A 75 32.19 6.09 -36.89
C ASP A 75 32.45 4.78 -37.63
N ASP A 76 32.49 3.67 -36.93
CA ASP A 76 32.64 2.31 -37.46
C ASP A 76 31.35 1.74 -38.03
N GLN A 77 30.17 2.34 -37.73
CA GLN A 77 28.90 1.94 -38.29
C GLN A 77 28.74 2.40 -39.75
N LYS A 78 28.79 1.45 -40.65
CA LYS A 78 28.54 1.70 -42.10
C LYS A 78 27.03 1.93 -42.39
N ALA A 79 26.16 1.85 -41.41
CA ALA A 79 24.75 2.08 -41.58
C ALA A 79 24.45 3.57 -41.79
N ARG A 80 23.85 3.91 -42.95
CA ARG A 80 23.48 5.26 -43.33
C ARG A 80 21.93 5.38 -43.16
N TYR A 81 21.48 6.38 -42.40
CA TYR A 81 20.07 6.63 -42.16
C TYR A 81 19.62 7.94 -42.78
N VAL A 82 18.43 7.95 -43.30
CA VAL A 82 17.67 9.18 -43.56
C VAL A 82 16.88 9.47 -42.29
N MET A 83 17.19 10.56 -41.65
CA MET A 83 16.43 11.09 -40.53
C MET A 83 15.32 11.98 -41.08
N VAL A 84 14.09 11.77 -40.64
CA VAL A 84 12.94 12.62 -40.98
C VAL A 84 12.28 13.07 -39.68
N VAL A 85 12.25 14.37 -39.44
CA VAL A 85 11.47 14.99 -38.38
C VAL A 85 10.10 15.35 -38.95
N ALA A 86 9.05 14.82 -38.34
CA ALA A 86 7.68 15.09 -38.79
C ALA A 86 6.87 15.69 -37.62
N PHE A 87 6.24 16.81 -37.91
CA PHE A 87 5.25 17.41 -37.00
C PHE A 87 3.85 17.00 -37.43
N LEU A 88 2.96 16.74 -36.45
CA LEU A 88 1.61 16.26 -36.71
C LEU A 88 0.57 17.24 -36.14
N ARG A 89 -0.54 17.40 -36.89
CA ARG A 89 -1.65 18.28 -36.54
C ARG A 89 -2.89 17.45 -36.19
N GLY A 90 -2.88 16.80 -35.01
CA GLY A 90 -4.00 15.99 -34.56
C GLY A 90 -4.26 14.74 -35.42
N ALA A 91 -5.34 14.03 -35.08
CA ALA A 91 -5.65 12.71 -35.59
C ALA A 91 -6.28 12.71 -37.01
N THR A 92 -6.98 13.78 -37.38
CA THR A 92 -7.80 13.83 -38.58
C THR A 92 -7.23 14.67 -39.74
N ASN A 93 -6.33 15.61 -39.41
CA ASN A 93 -5.80 16.52 -40.41
C ASN A 93 -4.40 16.09 -40.86
N PRO A 94 -4.18 15.80 -42.16
CA PRO A 94 -2.85 15.45 -42.65
C PRO A 94 -1.90 16.64 -42.44
N PRO A 95 -0.65 16.38 -41.99
CA PRO A 95 0.35 17.42 -41.78
C PRO A 95 0.76 18.02 -43.15
N PRO A 96 1.04 19.34 -43.23
CA PRO A 96 1.58 19.98 -44.43
C PRO A 96 2.91 19.37 -44.89
N GLU A 97 3.24 19.46 -46.13
CA GLU A 97 4.50 18.89 -46.66
C GLU A 97 5.74 19.48 -46.04
N ASN A 98 5.74 20.78 -45.75
CA ASN A 98 6.88 21.49 -45.11
C ASN A 98 7.08 21.15 -43.63
N TRP A 99 6.18 20.35 -43.06
CA TRP A 99 6.35 19.82 -41.69
C TRP A 99 7.18 18.52 -41.63
N PHE A 100 7.65 18.05 -42.78
CA PHE A 100 8.55 16.92 -42.91
C PHE A 100 9.95 17.41 -43.24
N ILE A 101 10.83 17.46 -42.27
CA ILE A 101 12.20 17.90 -42.46
C ILE A 101 13.09 16.67 -42.62
N ARG A 102 13.76 16.58 -43.74
CA ARG A 102 14.67 15.47 -44.09
C ARG A 102 16.12 15.88 -43.80
N ALA A 103 16.87 15.03 -43.19
CA ALA A 103 18.32 15.13 -42.99
C ALA A 103 18.97 13.78 -43.31
N GLU A 104 20.15 13.81 -43.89
CA GLU A 104 20.89 12.63 -44.29
C GLU A 104 22.11 12.48 -43.38
N THR A 105 22.17 11.41 -42.58
CA THR A 105 23.21 11.21 -41.54
C THR A 105 24.63 11.08 -42.12
N TRP A 106 24.75 10.89 -43.39
CA TRP A 106 26.05 10.86 -44.14
C TRP A 106 26.43 12.20 -44.77
N ASP A 107 25.55 13.20 -44.73
CA ASP A 107 25.89 14.57 -45.08
C ASP A 107 26.85 15.10 -44.03
N ARG A 108 27.95 15.72 -44.47
CA ARG A 108 29.00 16.18 -43.57
C ARG A 108 28.47 17.19 -42.57
N GLN A 109 27.65 18.11 -43.01
CA GLN A 109 27.09 19.13 -42.12
C GLN A 109 26.16 18.51 -41.08
N VAL A 110 25.30 17.59 -41.48
CA VAL A 110 24.38 16.88 -40.54
C VAL A 110 25.15 16.01 -39.57
N HIS A 111 26.26 15.38 -40.04
CA HIS A 111 27.08 14.50 -39.22
C HIS A 111 27.93 15.26 -38.19
N GLU A 112 28.47 16.44 -38.58
CA GLU A 112 29.34 17.25 -37.72
C GLU A 112 28.54 18.24 -36.85
N GLU A 113 27.45 18.85 -37.39
CA GLU A 113 26.74 19.97 -36.75
C GLU A 113 25.28 19.61 -36.29
N GLY A 114 24.76 18.46 -36.71
CA GLY A 114 23.38 18.10 -36.48
C GLY A 114 22.36 18.86 -37.37
N THR A 115 21.12 18.80 -37.01
CA THR A 115 20.02 19.46 -37.73
C THR A 115 19.12 20.22 -36.75
N THR A 116 18.88 21.49 -37.01
CA THR A 116 17.92 22.29 -36.23
C THR A 116 16.61 22.43 -36.96
N VAL A 117 15.52 22.12 -36.29
CA VAL A 117 14.15 22.27 -36.78
C VAL A 117 13.35 23.20 -35.87
N THR A 118 12.43 23.97 -36.43
CA THR A 118 11.54 24.82 -35.63
C THR A 118 10.18 24.17 -35.54
N VAL A 119 9.61 24.10 -34.36
CA VAL A 119 8.25 23.58 -34.12
C VAL A 119 7.24 24.51 -34.80
N PRO A 120 6.49 24.02 -35.81
CA PRO A 120 5.56 24.86 -36.53
C PRO A 120 4.30 25.18 -35.74
N ASN A 121 3.67 26.31 -36.05
CA ASN A 121 2.42 26.73 -35.45
C ASN A 121 1.30 25.74 -35.77
N GLY A 122 0.55 25.32 -34.76
CA GLY A 122 -0.52 24.32 -34.86
C GLY A 122 -0.05 22.87 -34.81
N ALA A 123 1.26 22.60 -34.60
CA ALA A 123 1.75 21.26 -34.30
C ALA A 123 1.27 20.80 -32.93
N GLN A 124 0.94 19.51 -32.79
CA GLN A 124 0.52 18.90 -31.54
C GLN A 124 1.45 17.74 -31.12
N GLN A 125 2.11 17.10 -32.10
CA GLN A 125 3.03 16.00 -31.88
C GLN A 125 4.25 16.12 -32.79
N ALA A 126 5.39 15.60 -32.32
CA ALA A 126 6.63 15.50 -33.10
C ALA A 126 7.16 14.08 -33.07
N LEU A 127 7.63 13.59 -34.21
CA LEU A 127 8.23 12.28 -34.37
C LEU A 127 9.56 12.38 -35.13
N ILE A 128 10.51 11.53 -34.77
CA ILE A 128 11.70 11.29 -35.56
C ILE A 128 11.59 9.90 -36.20
N PHE A 129 11.84 9.82 -37.48
CA PHE A 129 11.98 8.57 -38.22
C PHE A 129 13.42 8.38 -38.64
N LEU A 130 14.01 7.22 -38.30
CA LEU A 130 15.31 6.82 -38.82
C LEU A 130 15.12 5.67 -39.81
N ALA A 131 15.24 5.97 -41.12
CA ALA A 131 15.06 5.01 -42.20
C ALA A 131 16.42 4.66 -42.83
N PRO A 132 16.75 3.36 -43.10
CA PRO A 132 17.99 2.99 -43.75
C PRO A 132 18.05 3.54 -45.17
N ARG A 133 19.25 3.97 -45.63
CA ARG A 133 19.47 4.53 -46.97
C ARG A 133 19.10 3.59 -48.11
N THR A 134 19.19 2.28 -47.93
CA THR A 134 19.09 1.26 -49.02
C THR A 134 17.71 1.14 -49.65
N GLY A 135 17.27 2.17 -50.38
CA GLY A 135 16.03 2.14 -51.18
C GLY A 135 14.83 2.80 -50.53
N GLY A 136 15.00 3.56 -49.44
CA GLY A 136 13.96 4.35 -48.83
C GLY A 136 13.58 5.56 -49.69
N ASP A 137 12.30 5.65 -49.99
CA ASP A 137 11.71 6.80 -50.69
C ASP A 137 11.05 7.68 -49.62
N PHE A 138 11.62 8.87 -49.38
CA PHE A 138 11.09 9.89 -48.48
C PHE A 138 9.59 10.18 -48.81
N ALA A 139 9.22 10.18 -50.09
CA ALA A 139 7.85 10.39 -50.51
C ALA A 139 6.90 9.29 -50.00
N THR A 140 7.35 8.03 -50.01
CA THR A 140 6.57 6.91 -49.45
C THR A 140 6.36 7.05 -47.96
N LEU A 141 7.38 7.43 -47.16
CA LEU A 141 7.26 7.66 -45.75
C LEU A 141 6.31 8.84 -45.47
N ARG A 142 6.50 9.98 -46.14
CA ARG A 142 5.63 11.14 -46.00
C ARG A 142 4.17 10.79 -46.30
N SER A 143 3.93 10.11 -47.46
CA SER A 143 2.58 9.69 -47.84
C SER A 143 1.94 8.73 -46.84
N ALA A 144 2.72 7.85 -46.25
CA ALA A 144 2.20 6.95 -45.19
C ALA A 144 1.72 7.74 -43.97
N VAL A 145 2.53 8.72 -43.51
CA VAL A 145 2.15 9.58 -42.39
C VAL A 145 0.94 10.45 -42.70
N GLN A 146 0.93 11.07 -43.88
CA GLN A 146 -0.19 11.90 -44.34
C GLN A 146 -1.48 11.10 -44.57
N GLY A 147 -1.36 9.83 -44.98
CA GLY A 147 -2.50 8.94 -45.21
C GLY A 147 -3.14 8.39 -43.93
N LYS A 148 -2.38 8.30 -42.84
CA LYS A 148 -2.84 7.76 -41.55
C LYS A 148 -2.36 8.62 -40.36
N PRO A 149 -2.60 9.93 -40.32
CA PRO A 149 -2.02 10.83 -39.33
C PRO A 149 -2.43 10.44 -37.90
N GLY A 150 -3.68 10.01 -37.68
CA GLY A 150 -4.20 9.60 -36.39
C GLY A 150 -3.48 8.38 -35.78
N ALA A 151 -3.03 7.44 -36.64
CA ALA A 151 -2.28 6.29 -36.18
C ALA A 151 -0.87 6.71 -35.67
N PHE A 152 -0.22 7.66 -36.38
CA PHE A 152 1.09 8.17 -35.95
C PHE A 152 1.00 9.09 -34.72
N VAL A 153 -0.09 9.88 -34.59
CA VAL A 153 -0.36 10.66 -33.35
C VAL A 153 -0.50 9.72 -32.16
N ARG A 154 -1.32 8.67 -32.29
CA ARG A 154 -1.46 7.68 -31.25
C ARG A 154 -0.15 6.98 -30.92
N ALA A 155 0.60 6.55 -31.93
CA ALA A 155 1.91 5.94 -31.74
C ALA A 155 2.88 6.86 -30.97
N ALA A 156 2.90 8.17 -31.26
CA ALA A 156 3.72 9.15 -30.55
C ALA A 156 3.33 9.26 -29.08
N GLN A 157 2.03 9.31 -28.79
CA GLN A 157 1.48 9.37 -27.43
C GLN A 157 1.83 8.11 -26.63
N ASP A 158 1.58 6.94 -27.22
CA ASP A 158 1.88 5.65 -26.60
C ASP A 158 3.40 5.49 -26.35
N LEU A 159 4.24 5.90 -27.31
CA LEU A 159 5.70 5.89 -27.14
C LEU A 159 6.17 6.79 -26.01
N GLN A 160 5.61 7.98 -25.89
CA GLN A 160 5.95 8.90 -24.83
C GLN A 160 5.54 8.33 -23.46
N LEU A 161 4.30 7.85 -23.32
CA LEU A 161 3.79 7.23 -22.11
C LEU A 161 4.64 6.03 -21.68
N LEU A 162 4.94 5.14 -22.61
CA LEU A 162 5.77 3.97 -22.36
C LEU A 162 7.19 4.35 -21.96
N SER A 163 7.79 5.38 -22.60
CA SER A 163 9.11 5.87 -22.27
C SER A 163 9.19 6.41 -20.84
N LEU A 164 8.21 7.23 -20.43
CA LEU A 164 8.11 7.77 -19.07
C LEU A 164 7.91 6.66 -18.03
N ASN A 165 7.03 5.70 -18.31
CA ASN A 165 6.80 4.56 -17.41
C ASN A 165 8.02 3.65 -17.34
N ARG A 166 8.72 3.42 -18.45
CA ARG A 166 9.96 2.65 -18.47
C ARG A 166 11.06 3.34 -17.66
N ALA A 167 11.21 4.64 -17.75
CA ALA A 167 12.17 5.41 -16.95
C ALA A 167 11.88 5.27 -15.45
N ARG A 168 10.61 5.38 -15.03
CA ARG A 168 10.18 5.14 -13.66
C ARG A 168 10.54 3.73 -13.17
N LEU A 169 10.23 2.74 -13.99
CA LEU A 169 10.53 1.34 -13.70
C LEU A 169 12.05 1.07 -13.60
N GLU A 170 12.84 1.57 -14.54
CA GLU A 170 14.29 1.40 -14.50
C GLU A 170 14.90 2.06 -13.27
N LYS A 171 14.40 3.24 -12.88
CA LYS A 171 14.81 3.91 -11.64
C LYS A 171 14.50 3.07 -10.40
N TYR A 172 13.29 2.49 -10.34
CA TYR A 172 12.90 1.58 -9.27
C TYR A 172 13.80 0.35 -9.20
N LEU A 173 13.97 -0.35 -10.32
CA LEU A 173 14.76 -1.59 -10.37
C LEU A 173 16.24 -1.35 -10.03
N ALA A 174 16.82 -0.24 -10.48
CA ALA A 174 18.18 0.15 -10.14
C ALA A 174 18.32 0.39 -8.63
N ALA A 175 17.39 1.16 -8.03
CA ALA A 175 17.43 1.47 -6.61
C ALA A 175 17.18 0.23 -5.72
N ILE A 176 16.27 -0.68 -6.12
CA ILE A 176 16.05 -1.95 -5.39
C ILE A 176 17.30 -2.85 -5.45
N ARG A 177 17.96 -2.91 -6.60
CA ARG A 177 19.20 -3.70 -6.73
C ARG A 177 20.29 -3.14 -5.82
N GLU A 178 20.53 -1.84 -5.91
CA GLU A 178 21.52 -1.16 -5.09
C GLU A 178 21.24 -1.30 -3.59
N SER A 179 20.01 -1.03 -3.17
CA SER A 179 19.58 -1.17 -1.76
C SER A 179 19.67 -2.61 -1.27
N GLY A 180 19.30 -3.59 -2.10
CA GLY A 180 19.37 -5.00 -1.76
C GLY A 180 20.81 -5.52 -1.59
N GLU A 181 21.77 -4.97 -2.33
CA GLU A 181 23.18 -5.32 -2.24
C GLU A 181 23.88 -4.64 -1.05
N GLN A 182 23.56 -3.38 -0.77
CA GLN A 182 24.18 -2.57 0.28
C GLN A 182 23.60 -2.84 1.67
N ASP A 183 22.29 -2.82 1.83
CA ASP A 183 21.61 -3.01 3.10
C ASP A 183 20.27 -3.76 2.97
N PRO A 184 20.32 -5.10 2.92
CA PRO A 184 19.11 -5.90 2.81
C PRO A 184 18.10 -5.74 3.96
N LYS A 185 18.53 -5.21 5.11
CA LYS A 185 17.62 -5.05 6.27
C LYS A 185 16.68 -3.86 6.11
N THR A 186 17.13 -2.82 5.44
CA THR A 186 16.33 -1.61 5.17
C THR A 186 15.58 -1.67 3.84
N LEU A 187 15.77 -2.77 3.07
CA LEU A 187 15.14 -2.95 1.76
C LEU A 187 13.62 -2.80 1.78
N HIS A 188 12.97 -3.29 2.83
CA HIS A 188 11.52 -3.15 2.99
C HIS A 188 11.08 -1.68 2.99
N ASP A 189 11.68 -0.87 3.86
CA ASP A 189 11.32 0.54 4.01
C ASP A 189 11.67 1.34 2.76
N HIS A 190 12.85 1.08 2.18
CA HIS A 190 13.27 1.69 0.92
C HIS A 190 12.33 1.34 -0.25
N ALA A 191 11.90 0.07 -0.35
CA ALA A 191 10.99 -0.34 -1.41
C ALA A 191 9.62 0.33 -1.31
N LEU A 192 9.09 0.54 -0.10
CA LEU A 192 7.83 1.25 0.11
C LEU A 192 7.95 2.74 -0.21
N LEU A 193 9.06 3.38 0.18
CA LEU A 193 9.32 4.78 -0.14
C LEU A 193 9.47 4.99 -1.65
N LEU A 194 10.24 4.13 -2.33
CA LEU A 194 10.38 4.12 -3.78
C LEU A 194 9.03 3.92 -4.49
N ALA A 195 8.25 2.95 -4.01
CA ALA A 195 6.93 2.66 -4.56
C ALA A 195 6.03 3.90 -4.52
N ARG A 196 6.00 4.60 -3.38
CA ARG A 196 5.22 5.82 -3.22
C ARG A 196 5.74 6.95 -4.13
N SER A 197 7.05 7.25 -4.11
CA SER A 197 7.63 8.35 -4.87
C SER A 197 7.50 8.17 -6.38
N LEU A 198 7.63 6.93 -6.84
CA LEU A 198 7.55 6.58 -8.26
C LEU A 198 6.14 6.11 -8.66
N SER A 199 5.18 6.09 -7.72
CA SER A 199 3.83 5.53 -7.91
C SER A 199 3.86 4.12 -8.52
N ILE A 200 4.55 3.19 -7.85
CA ILE A 200 4.75 1.80 -8.29
C ILE A 200 4.08 0.86 -7.30
N LYS A 201 3.34 -0.14 -7.77
CA LYS A 201 2.77 -1.18 -6.92
C LYS A 201 3.83 -2.22 -6.55
N VAL A 202 4.01 -2.45 -5.26
CA VAL A 202 4.95 -3.44 -4.74
C VAL A 202 4.20 -4.71 -4.37
N ASP A 203 4.79 -5.85 -4.66
CA ASP A 203 4.30 -7.14 -4.14
C ASP A 203 4.80 -7.31 -2.71
N GLU A 204 3.94 -6.98 -1.73
CA GLU A 204 4.26 -7.10 -0.31
C GLU A 204 4.59 -8.54 0.12
N SER A 205 4.14 -9.56 -0.62
CA SER A 205 4.46 -10.96 -0.33
C SER A 205 5.96 -11.24 -0.42
N CYS A 206 6.71 -10.42 -1.16
CA CYS A 206 8.17 -10.52 -1.27
C CYS A 206 8.87 -10.33 0.08
N PHE A 207 8.32 -9.51 0.96
CA PHE A 207 8.91 -9.24 2.28
C PHE A 207 8.79 -10.40 3.26
N SER A 208 7.91 -11.37 2.98
CA SER A 208 7.82 -12.62 3.74
C SER A 208 8.94 -13.63 3.41
N LYS A 209 9.71 -13.39 2.34
CA LYS A 209 10.82 -14.27 1.91
C LYS A 209 12.10 -13.98 2.69
N PRO A 210 13.06 -14.93 2.71
CA PRO A 210 14.39 -14.67 3.26
C PRO A 210 15.04 -13.42 2.65
N LEU A 211 15.79 -12.64 3.43
CA LEU A 211 16.39 -11.36 3.03
C LEU A 211 17.12 -11.43 1.68
N GLN A 212 17.86 -12.53 1.43
CA GLN A 212 18.63 -12.70 0.19
C GLN A 212 17.74 -12.87 -1.06
N GLN A 213 16.48 -13.20 -0.88
CA GLN A 213 15.51 -13.41 -1.97
C GLN A 213 14.55 -12.25 -2.16
N GLN A 214 14.50 -11.31 -1.23
CA GLN A 214 13.53 -10.20 -1.28
C GLN A 214 13.79 -9.28 -2.48
N ALA A 215 15.02 -8.84 -2.69
CA ALA A 215 15.35 -7.98 -3.83
C ALA A 215 15.05 -8.65 -5.18
N SER A 216 15.42 -9.93 -5.34
CA SER A 216 15.12 -10.67 -6.58
C SER A 216 13.61 -10.87 -6.79
N CYS A 217 12.85 -11.09 -5.73
CA CYS A 217 11.39 -11.16 -5.78
C CYS A 217 10.77 -9.82 -6.21
N LEU A 218 11.18 -8.71 -5.61
CA LEU A 218 10.70 -7.36 -5.95
C LEU A 218 11.02 -6.95 -7.39
N MET A 219 12.05 -7.54 -7.99
CA MET A 219 12.40 -7.33 -9.39
C MET A 219 11.73 -8.32 -10.36
N GLN A 220 11.14 -9.41 -9.85
CA GLN A 220 10.39 -10.36 -10.67
C GLN A 220 9.12 -9.72 -11.23
N ASN A 221 8.76 -10.10 -12.47
CA ASN A 221 7.57 -9.56 -13.15
C ASN A 221 7.55 -8.04 -13.20
N SER A 222 8.69 -7.43 -13.47
CA SER A 222 8.87 -5.97 -13.49
C SER A 222 7.83 -5.25 -14.35
N ASP A 223 7.37 -5.87 -15.43
CA ASP A 223 6.34 -5.30 -16.31
C ASP A 223 4.95 -5.21 -15.67
N GLN A 224 4.72 -5.94 -14.57
CA GLN A 224 3.48 -5.88 -13.79
C GLN A 224 3.54 -4.83 -12.66
N LEU A 225 4.71 -4.34 -12.32
CA LEU A 225 4.91 -3.33 -11.27
C LEU A 225 4.43 -1.93 -11.67
N VAL A 226 4.29 -1.69 -12.97
CA VAL A 226 3.85 -0.38 -13.47
C VAL A 226 2.35 -0.47 -13.73
N LEU A 227 1.51 0.40 -13.30
CA LEU A 227 0.92 1.22 -12.68
C LEU A 227 -0.34 1.83 -13.07
N ASP A 228 -1.32 1.74 -12.32
CA ASP A 228 -2.57 2.49 -12.30
C ASP A 228 -2.48 3.53 -11.17
N ASP A 229 -1.73 4.58 -11.41
CA ASP A 229 -1.53 5.66 -10.44
C ASP A 229 -2.41 6.89 -10.71
N GLY A 230 -3.21 6.84 -11.80
CA GLY A 230 -4.01 7.98 -12.23
C GLY A 230 -3.20 9.18 -12.77
N HIS A 231 -1.92 9.27 -12.46
CA HIS A 231 -1.06 10.39 -12.85
C HIS A 231 -0.50 10.26 -14.27
N GLY A 232 -0.15 9.04 -14.67
CA GLY A 232 0.21 8.77 -16.07
C GLY A 232 -0.96 9.00 -17.03
N GLN A 233 -2.17 8.66 -16.58
CA GLN A 233 -3.40 8.98 -17.32
C GLN A 233 -3.71 10.47 -17.35
N SER A 234 -3.35 11.25 -16.35
CA SER A 234 -3.61 12.69 -16.35
C SER A 234 -2.74 13.45 -17.35
N MET A 235 -1.49 13.05 -17.56
CA MET A 235 -0.67 13.59 -18.65
C MET A 235 -1.21 13.18 -20.04
N VAL A 236 -1.59 11.91 -20.20
CA VAL A 236 -2.17 11.42 -21.45
C VAL A 236 -3.56 11.98 -21.70
N SER A 237 -4.39 12.15 -20.67
CA SER A 237 -5.71 12.77 -20.81
C SER A 237 -5.63 14.30 -20.97
N ALA A 238 -4.65 14.97 -20.40
CA ALA A 238 -4.36 16.37 -20.72
C ALA A 238 -3.87 16.53 -22.18
N LEU A 239 -3.09 15.59 -22.66
CA LEU A 239 -2.68 15.46 -24.05
C LEU A 239 -3.87 15.18 -25.00
N ALA A 240 -4.80 14.31 -24.59
CA ALA A 240 -5.98 13.96 -25.36
C ALA A 240 -7.08 15.04 -25.32
N ALA A 241 -7.20 15.78 -24.21
CA ALA A 241 -8.20 16.83 -24.04
C ALA A 241 -7.95 18.07 -24.90
N SER A 242 -6.72 18.27 -25.36
CA SER A 242 -6.37 19.36 -26.30
C SER A 242 -6.72 19.07 -27.77
N GLY A 243 -7.20 17.88 -28.13
CA GLY A 243 -7.35 17.49 -29.52
C GLY A 243 -8.42 16.49 -29.92
N GLY A 244 -9.45 16.20 -29.12
CA GLY A 244 -10.58 15.45 -29.67
C GLY A 244 -11.27 14.47 -28.72
N SER A 245 -12.50 14.80 -28.40
CA SER A 245 -13.45 13.99 -27.61
C SER A 245 -13.80 12.62 -28.22
N ASP A 246 -13.41 12.34 -29.46
CA ASP A 246 -13.79 11.13 -30.20
C ASP A 246 -12.83 9.94 -29.91
N LEU A 247 -11.61 10.19 -29.41
CA LEU A 247 -10.64 9.13 -29.10
C LEU A 247 -10.93 8.44 -27.76
N LEU A 248 -11.47 9.18 -26.78
CA LEU A 248 -11.85 8.61 -25.48
C LEU A 248 -13.02 7.61 -25.58
N GLY A 249 -13.92 7.80 -26.55
CA GLY A 249 -15.03 6.88 -26.81
C GLY A 249 -14.58 5.52 -27.36
N ALA A 250 -13.47 5.45 -28.09
CA ALA A 250 -12.94 4.22 -28.64
C ALA A 250 -12.20 3.37 -27.59
N PHE A 251 -11.65 3.99 -26.51
CA PHE A 251 -10.99 3.28 -25.42
C PHE A 251 -11.95 2.46 -24.54
N SER A 252 -13.18 2.92 -24.37
CA SER A 252 -14.14 2.25 -23.50
C SER A 252 -14.84 1.05 -24.13
N THR A 253 -14.70 0.83 -25.43
CA THR A 253 -15.44 -0.20 -26.16
C THR A 253 -14.62 -1.42 -26.59
N THR A 254 -13.30 -1.45 -26.36
CA THR A 254 -12.52 -2.65 -26.65
C THR A 254 -12.70 -3.67 -25.53
N LYS A 255 -13.38 -4.77 -25.83
CA LYS A 255 -13.65 -5.94 -24.98
C LYS A 255 -12.39 -6.68 -24.46
N ILE A 256 -11.20 -6.09 -24.52
CA ILE A 256 -9.94 -6.70 -24.08
C ILE A 256 -9.56 -6.25 -22.65
N GLY A 257 -10.22 -5.25 -22.08
CA GLY A 257 -10.04 -4.82 -20.67
C GLY A 257 -10.65 -5.76 -19.62
N GLY A 258 -11.25 -6.87 -20.00
CA GLY A 258 -12.00 -7.76 -19.10
C GLY A 258 -11.29 -9.01 -18.59
N GLY A 259 -10.00 -9.18 -18.86
CA GLY A 259 -9.23 -10.35 -18.41
C GLY A 259 -8.07 -9.92 -17.50
N GLY A 260 -8.32 -9.76 -16.24
CA GLY A 260 -7.49 -9.23 -15.17
C GLY A 260 -6.10 -9.84 -14.93
N ALA A 261 -5.22 -9.88 -15.92
CA ALA A 261 -3.87 -10.43 -15.74
C ALA A 261 -2.72 -9.54 -16.28
N TYR A 262 -3.01 -8.40 -16.93
CA TYR A 262 -1.95 -7.60 -17.53
C TYR A 262 -1.90 -6.20 -16.94
N SER A 263 -0.69 -5.70 -16.69
CA SER A 263 -0.52 -4.31 -16.28
C SER A 263 -0.90 -3.36 -17.42
N PRO A 264 -1.35 -2.12 -17.16
CA PRO A 264 -1.61 -1.11 -18.18
C PRO A 264 -0.43 -0.91 -19.14
N TYR A 265 0.79 -1.03 -18.63
CA TYR A 265 2.01 -0.95 -19.44
C TYR A 265 2.05 -2.04 -20.53
N VAL A 266 1.84 -3.31 -20.17
CA VAL A 266 1.83 -4.42 -21.13
C VAL A 266 0.70 -4.26 -22.13
N GLY A 267 -0.47 -3.79 -21.71
CA GLY A 267 -1.58 -3.47 -22.59
C GLY A 267 -1.21 -2.45 -23.67
N VAL A 268 -0.58 -1.33 -23.29
CA VAL A 268 -0.15 -0.29 -24.23
C VAL A 268 0.97 -0.80 -25.15
N VAL A 269 1.92 -1.61 -24.65
CA VAL A 269 2.96 -2.24 -25.50
C VAL A 269 2.35 -3.12 -26.58
N VAL A 270 1.36 -3.97 -26.22
CA VAL A 270 0.68 -4.85 -27.18
C VAL A 270 -0.11 -4.04 -28.19
N ASP A 271 -0.82 -3.00 -27.78
CA ASP A 271 -1.60 -2.15 -28.66
C ASP A 271 -0.69 -1.35 -29.61
N LEU A 272 0.44 -0.83 -29.11
CA LEU A 272 1.43 -0.15 -29.94
C LEU A 272 2.05 -1.11 -30.96
N ALA A 273 2.40 -2.33 -30.58
CA ALA A 273 2.93 -3.33 -31.50
C ALA A 273 1.93 -3.65 -32.61
N LYS A 274 0.66 -3.87 -32.29
CA LYS A 274 -0.42 -4.08 -33.28
C LYS A 274 -0.65 -2.87 -34.16
N LEU A 275 -0.61 -1.65 -33.60
CA LEU A 275 -0.75 -0.41 -34.36
C LEU A 275 0.37 -0.29 -35.39
N MET A 276 1.61 -0.53 -35.00
CA MET A 276 2.79 -0.44 -35.86
C MET A 276 2.79 -1.52 -36.96
N GLU A 277 2.36 -2.74 -36.63
CA GLU A 277 2.17 -3.83 -37.61
C GLU A 277 1.18 -3.44 -38.70
N ASN A 278 0.08 -2.76 -38.35
CA ASN A 278 -0.92 -2.28 -39.30
C ASN A 278 -0.48 -1.07 -40.15
N LEU A 279 0.66 -0.46 -39.83
CA LEU A 279 1.22 0.66 -40.60
C LEU A 279 2.24 0.24 -41.66
N HIS A 280 2.62 -1.06 -41.71
CA HIS A 280 3.59 -1.54 -42.70
C HIS A 280 3.17 -1.26 -44.14
N THR A 281 4.15 -1.03 -44.99
CA THR A 281 4.01 -0.89 -46.43
C THR A 281 4.86 -1.96 -47.12
N ALA A 282 4.70 -2.14 -48.43
CA ALA A 282 5.57 -3.06 -49.20
C ALA A 282 7.07 -2.70 -49.11
N LYS A 283 7.39 -1.45 -48.78
CA LYS A 283 8.77 -0.95 -48.66
C LYS A 283 9.25 -0.86 -47.21
N TYR A 284 8.35 -0.51 -46.27
CA TYR A 284 8.69 -0.19 -44.90
C TYR A 284 7.85 -0.96 -43.88
N GLN A 285 8.51 -1.38 -42.81
CA GLN A 285 7.91 -1.73 -41.54
C GLN A 285 8.33 -0.72 -40.51
N TYR A 286 7.43 -0.28 -39.65
CA TYR A 286 7.73 0.70 -38.62
C TYR A 286 8.03 -0.04 -37.30
N ILE A 287 9.16 0.31 -36.69
CA ILE A 287 9.58 -0.25 -35.38
C ILE A 287 9.49 0.83 -34.33
N SER A 288 8.80 0.55 -33.25
CA SER A 288 8.73 1.42 -32.09
C SER A 288 10.07 1.50 -31.38
N ALA A 289 10.47 2.70 -30.96
CA ALA A 289 11.61 2.92 -30.08
C ALA A 289 11.17 3.69 -28.85
N LEU A 290 11.37 3.12 -27.67
CA LEU A 290 11.27 3.88 -26.43
C LEU A 290 12.50 4.79 -26.35
N ALA A 291 12.27 6.07 -26.10
CA ALA A 291 13.31 7.06 -25.92
C ALA A 291 13.45 7.33 -24.41
N LEU A 292 14.57 6.91 -23.83
CA LEU A 292 14.91 7.17 -22.44
C LEU A 292 15.89 8.35 -22.43
N PRO A 293 15.44 9.57 -22.08
CA PRO A 293 16.29 10.74 -22.09
C PRO A 293 17.24 10.72 -20.89
N GLN A 294 18.51 11.07 -21.15
CA GLN A 294 19.54 11.25 -20.15
C GLN A 294 20.45 12.38 -20.61
N GLY A 295 20.39 13.53 -19.95
CA GLY A 295 21.03 14.75 -20.46
C GLY A 295 20.55 15.08 -21.87
N ASP A 296 21.50 15.26 -22.79
CA ASP A 296 21.23 15.55 -24.22
C ASP A 296 20.83 14.30 -25.01
N GLU A 297 21.10 13.09 -24.53
CA GLU A 297 20.96 11.86 -25.28
C GLU A 297 19.60 11.18 -25.08
N LEU A 298 19.01 10.70 -26.18
CA LEU A 298 17.93 9.74 -26.16
C LEU A 298 18.51 8.33 -26.33
N HIS A 299 18.45 7.53 -25.26
CA HIS A 299 18.83 6.12 -25.29
C HIS A 299 17.65 5.30 -25.79
N LEU A 300 17.74 4.83 -27.04
CA LEU A 300 16.65 4.12 -27.68
C LEU A 300 16.62 2.65 -27.25
N ARG A 301 15.43 2.15 -26.93
CA ARG A 301 15.12 0.75 -26.69
C ARG A 301 14.12 0.24 -27.73
N LEU A 302 14.48 -0.82 -28.43
CA LEU A 302 13.68 -1.39 -29.52
C LEU A 302 13.02 -2.69 -29.06
N ASN A 303 11.82 -2.95 -29.54
CA ASN A 303 11.11 -4.21 -29.30
C ASN A 303 11.46 -5.31 -30.33
N THR A 304 12.01 -4.93 -31.48
CA THR A 304 12.31 -5.84 -32.59
C THR A 304 13.63 -5.44 -33.25
N PRO A 305 14.49 -6.37 -33.65
CA PRO A 305 15.71 -6.06 -34.36
C PRO A 305 15.44 -5.40 -35.72
N PRO A 306 16.15 -4.33 -36.07
CA PRO A 306 15.96 -3.66 -37.36
C PRO A 306 16.32 -4.55 -38.53
N SER A 307 15.44 -4.60 -39.56
CA SER A 307 15.70 -5.26 -40.83
C SER A 307 16.16 -4.26 -41.88
N PHE A 308 17.25 -4.56 -42.58
CA PHE A 308 17.77 -3.79 -43.72
C PHE A 308 17.27 -4.35 -45.06
N HIS A 309 16.53 -5.47 -45.04
CA HIS A 309 15.88 -6.08 -46.23
C HIS A 309 14.44 -5.61 -46.32
N LYS A 310 13.82 -5.69 -47.51
CA LYS A 310 12.42 -5.29 -47.73
C LYS A 310 11.44 -6.26 -47.02
N PRO A 311 10.48 -5.79 -46.25
CA PRO A 311 10.30 -4.39 -45.84
C PRO A 311 11.37 -3.91 -44.89
N GLN A 312 11.91 -2.71 -45.14
CA GLN A 312 12.97 -2.13 -44.32
C GLN A 312 12.40 -1.55 -43.04
N SER A 313 13.16 -1.69 -41.96
CA SER A 313 12.74 -1.15 -40.66
C SER A 313 12.98 0.36 -40.59
N VAL A 314 11.94 1.11 -40.28
CA VAL A 314 12.00 2.52 -39.93
C VAL A 314 11.80 2.64 -38.44
N ILE A 315 12.81 3.11 -37.74
CA ILE A 315 12.73 3.36 -36.30
C ILE A 315 11.91 4.62 -36.07
N VAL A 316 10.89 4.52 -35.24
CA VAL A 316 9.97 5.61 -34.88
C VAL A 316 10.22 6.03 -33.45
N ILE A 317 10.56 7.30 -33.26
CA ILE A 317 10.91 7.89 -31.97
C ILE A 317 9.90 9.01 -31.68
N GLY A 318 9.21 8.93 -30.54
CA GLY A 318 8.35 10.00 -30.04
C GLY A 318 9.18 11.10 -29.40
N LEU A 319 8.99 12.36 -29.80
CA LEU A 319 9.46 13.51 -29.04
C LEU A 319 8.40 14.00 -28.06
N PRO A 320 8.75 14.84 -27.08
CA PRO A 320 7.78 15.44 -26.19
C PRO A 320 6.64 16.13 -26.95
N VAL A 321 5.45 16.07 -26.39
CA VAL A 321 4.24 16.62 -27.00
C VAL A 321 4.33 18.14 -27.15
N VAL A 322 3.70 18.67 -28.21
CA VAL A 322 3.61 20.12 -28.39
C VAL A 322 2.34 20.64 -27.74
N GLN A 323 2.49 21.18 -26.54
CA GLN A 323 1.36 21.72 -25.75
C GLN A 323 1.85 22.69 -24.66
N PRO A 324 0.95 23.48 -24.04
CA PRO A 324 1.27 24.20 -22.81
C PRO A 324 1.76 23.24 -21.72
N PRO A 325 2.65 23.69 -20.81
CA PRO A 325 3.17 22.85 -19.74
C PRO A 325 2.07 22.43 -18.76
N VAL A 326 2.11 21.18 -18.33
CA VAL A 326 1.38 20.71 -17.17
C VAL A 326 2.38 20.64 -16.02
N LEU A 327 2.26 21.56 -15.09
CA LEU A 327 3.18 21.66 -13.95
C LEU A 327 2.96 20.50 -12.97
N PRO A 328 4.02 20.01 -12.31
CA PRO A 328 3.91 18.91 -11.35
C PRO A 328 3.09 19.33 -10.12
N GLN A 329 2.15 18.47 -9.72
CA GLN A 329 1.33 18.66 -8.53
C GLN A 329 1.96 17.87 -7.38
N LEU A 330 2.80 18.53 -6.61
CA LEU A 330 3.49 17.95 -5.45
C LEU A 330 2.75 18.28 -4.16
N HIS A 331 2.67 17.31 -3.27
CA HIS A 331 2.07 17.47 -1.95
C HIS A 331 3.05 17.02 -0.87
N ALA A 332 3.11 17.73 0.26
CA ALA A 332 3.83 17.24 1.42
C ALA A 332 3.10 16.04 2.03
N VAL A 333 3.81 14.95 2.29
CA VAL A 333 3.23 13.72 2.87
C VAL A 333 2.91 13.89 4.35
N ALA A 334 3.68 14.72 5.06
CA ALA A 334 3.50 14.97 6.49
C ALA A 334 3.77 16.44 6.81
N ASP A 335 2.95 17.01 7.69
CA ASP A 335 3.11 18.37 8.23
C ASP A 335 3.90 18.33 9.56
N GLU A 336 5.08 17.69 9.54
CA GLU A 336 5.94 17.56 10.71
C GLU A 336 7.03 18.62 10.71
N LEU A 337 7.31 19.17 11.91
CA LEU A 337 8.43 20.06 12.11
C LEU A 337 9.76 19.28 12.04
N ARG A 338 10.68 19.73 11.20
CA ARG A 338 11.97 19.05 10.96
C ARG A 338 13.15 20.00 11.15
N CYS A 339 14.30 19.45 11.54
CA CYS A 339 15.51 20.27 11.67
C CYS A 339 16.16 20.51 10.33
N ALA A 340 16.38 21.79 10.00
CA ALA A 340 17.00 22.18 8.74
C ALA A 340 18.49 21.73 8.64
N GLN A 341 19.22 21.72 9.74
CA GLN A 341 20.65 21.35 9.78
C GLN A 341 20.88 19.84 9.92
N ASN A 342 19.81 19.01 9.97
CA ASN A 342 19.98 17.57 9.99
C ASN A 342 20.58 17.09 8.65
N PRO A 343 21.76 16.47 8.62
CA PRO A 343 22.36 15.98 7.39
C PRO A 343 21.56 14.86 6.72
N GLN A 344 20.65 14.23 7.44
CA GLN A 344 19.71 13.24 6.95
C GLN A 344 18.31 13.82 6.74
N LEU A 345 18.20 15.14 6.57
CA LEU A 345 16.90 15.79 6.32
C LEU A 345 16.29 15.25 5.03
N VAL A 346 15.11 14.71 5.16
CA VAL A 346 14.25 14.33 4.03
C VAL A 346 12.95 15.10 4.15
N LEU A 347 12.55 15.74 3.07
CA LEU A 347 11.29 16.47 2.94
C LEU A 347 10.35 15.60 2.10
N PRO A 348 9.50 14.80 2.72
CA PRO A 348 8.70 13.82 2.00
C PRO A 348 7.63 14.49 1.15
N ALA A 349 7.54 14.04 -0.11
CA ALA A 349 6.58 14.55 -1.07
C ALA A 349 6.06 13.42 -1.97
N ASP A 350 4.83 13.58 -2.43
CA ASP A 350 4.20 12.71 -3.40
C ASP A 350 3.40 13.51 -4.45
N GLY A 351 2.66 12.82 -5.33
CA GLY A 351 1.79 13.42 -6.33
C GLY A 351 2.42 13.64 -7.70
N ALA A 352 3.75 13.65 -7.83
CA ALA A 352 4.43 13.90 -9.10
C ALA A 352 5.60 12.93 -9.34
N PRO A 353 5.34 11.67 -9.72
CA PRO A 353 6.37 10.63 -9.85
C PRO A 353 7.46 10.95 -10.86
N LEU A 354 7.18 11.76 -11.87
CA LEU A 354 8.16 12.15 -12.89
C LEU A 354 9.24 13.10 -12.34
N VAL A 355 8.98 13.81 -11.25
CA VAL A 355 9.99 14.63 -10.54
C VAL A 355 11.07 13.73 -9.93
N PHE A 356 10.73 12.50 -9.55
CA PHE A 356 11.62 11.55 -8.91
C PHE A 356 12.27 10.56 -9.88
N SER A 357 11.76 10.42 -11.10
CA SER A 357 12.22 9.40 -12.05
C SER A 357 13.14 9.90 -13.16
N GLY A 358 13.18 11.20 -13.40
CA GLY A 358 13.95 11.80 -14.49
C GLY A 358 14.58 13.13 -14.09
N GLU A 359 14.99 13.90 -15.10
CA GLU A 359 15.64 15.20 -15.00
C GLU A 359 14.69 16.36 -15.34
N LEU A 360 13.40 16.06 -15.56
CA LEU A 360 12.38 17.05 -15.98
C LEU A 360 12.21 18.21 -14.99
N ALA A 361 12.39 17.94 -13.69
CA ALA A 361 12.43 18.95 -12.64
C ALA A 361 13.87 19.24 -12.27
N HIS A 362 14.29 20.47 -12.44
CA HIS A 362 15.66 20.91 -12.16
C HIS A 362 15.70 22.25 -11.42
N HIS A 363 16.87 22.74 -11.05
CA HIS A 363 17.06 23.96 -10.25
C HIS A 363 16.20 24.01 -8.99
N LEU A 364 16.05 22.84 -8.33
CA LEU A 364 15.20 22.70 -7.16
C LEU A 364 15.81 23.40 -5.94
N VAL A 365 15.06 24.30 -5.32
CA VAL A 365 15.47 25.04 -4.13
C VAL A 365 14.34 25.12 -3.12
N LEU A 366 14.71 25.14 -1.85
CA LEU A 366 13.80 25.59 -0.81
C LEU A 366 13.94 27.11 -0.66
N HIS A 367 12.92 27.82 -1.02
CA HIS A 367 12.81 29.24 -0.86
C HIS A 367 12.35 29.58 0.55
N VAL A 368 13.11 30.39 1.22
CA VAL A 368 12.85 30.83 2.60
C VAL A 368 12.90 32.35 2.62
N GLU A 369 11.87 32.96 3.15
CA GLU A 369 11.76 34.41 3.31
C GLU A 369 11.49 34.76 4.77
N SER A 370 12.24 35.73 5.29
CA SER A 370 12.01 36.32 6.62
C SER A 370 11.04 37.52 6.53
N ASN A 371 10.38 37.79 7.64
CA ASN A 371 9.52 38.99 7.78
C ASN A 371 10.25 40.32 7.49
N ASP A 372 11.56 40.32 7.58
CA ASP A 372 12.40 41.51 7.32
C ASP A 372 12.87 41.59 5.85
N GLY A 373 12.39 40.68 4.97
CA GLY A 373 12.69 40.67 3.54
C GLY A 373 14.04 39.99 3.17
N HIS A 374 14.69 39.31 4.11
CA HIS A 374 15.84 38.47 3.78
C HIS A 374 15.38 37.19 3.14
N VAL A 375 16.02 36.79 2.04
CA VAL A 375 15.70 35.60 1.25
C VAL A 375 16.89 34.64 1.20
N ALA A 376 16.63 33.37 1.33
CA ALA A 376 17.61 32.32 1.04
C ALA A 376 16.98 31.24 0.13
N ASN A 377 17.78 30.77 -0.82
CA ASN A 377 17.44 29.61 -1.66
C ASN A 377 18.41 28.48 -1.32
N LEU A 378 17.89 27.41 -0.72
CA LEU A 378 18.68 26.26 -0.30
C LEU A 378 18.54 25.17 -1.37
N PRO A 379 19.63 24.78 -2.07
CA PRO A 379 19.56 23.77 -3.11
C PRO A 379 19.11 22.42 -2.54
N VAL A 380 18.18 21.77 -3.24
CA VAL A 380 17.70 20.42 -2.90
C VAL A 380 17.69 19.52 -4.13
N ALA A 381 17.73 18.22 -3.89
CA ALA A 381 17.63 17.21 -4.94
C ALA A 381 16.47 16.25 -4.64
N ALA A 382 15.76 15.85 -5.68
CA ALA A 382 14.74 14.82 -5.57
C ALA A 382 15.40 13.45 -5.35
N ASN A 383 14.97 12.74 -4.31
CA ASN A 383 15.48 11.42 -3.96
C ASN A 383 14.32 10.42 -3.82
N ALA A 384 14.14 9.58 -4.83
CA ALA A 384 13.09 8.58 -4.86
C ALA A 384 13.24 7.53 -3.75
N LEU A 385 14.49 7.13 -3.44
CA LEU A 385 14.79 6.10 -2.42
C LEU A 385 14.38 6.57 -1.02
N LEU A 386 14.53 7.86 -0.74
CA LEU A 386 14.15 8.48 0.53
C LEU A 386 12.73 9.07 0.50
N GLY A 387 12.06 9.02 -0.64
CA GLY A 387 10.66 9.42 -0.77
C GLY A 387 10.42 10.92 -0.65
N GLY A 388 11.37 11.76 -1.07
CA GLY A 388 11.24 13.20 -0.91
C GLY A 388 12.46 13.98 -1.43
N PHE A 389 12.57 15.23 -0.98
CA PHE A 389 13.69 16.11 -1.32
C PHE A 389 14.72 16.09 -0.20
N VAL A 390 15.98 16.10 -0.58
CA VAL A 390 17.12 16.16 0.34
C VAL A 390 17.98 17.39 0.02
N PRO A 391 18.57 18.05 1.01
CA PRO A 391 19.50 19.14 0.75
C PRO A 391 20.66 18.64 -0.13
N ALA A 392 20.96 19.37 -1.20
CA ALA A 392 22.09 19.06 -2.08
C ALA A 392 23.44 19.43 -1.42
N GLU A 393 23.40 20.39 -0.50
CA GLU A 393 24.53 20.87 0.25
C GLU A 393 24.20 20.99 1.75
N LYS A 394 25.22 21.14 2.57
CA LYS A 394 25.03 21.37 4.01
C LYS A 394 24.25 22.68 4.24
N VAL A 395 23.10 22.58 4.87
CA VAL A 395 22.28 23.75 5.21
C VAL A 395 23.01 24.61 6.25
N PRO A 396 23.27 25.90 5.96
CA PRO A 396 23.92 26.81 6.90
C PRO A 396 22.98 27.12 8.07
N THR A 397 23.55 27.60 9.18
CA THR A 397 22.77 28.18 10.28
C THR A 397 22.35 29.59 9.89
N LEU A 398 21.12 29.76 9.47
CA LEU A 398 20.55 31.04 9.05
C LEU A 398 20.07 31.80 10.30
N GLU A 399 20.99 32.52 10.98
CA GLU A 399 20.73 33.18 12.27
C GLU A 399 19.66 34.27 12.19
N TRP A 400 19.45 34.83 11.01
CA TRP A 400 18.43 35.87 10.76
C TRP A 400 16.99 35.30 10.67
N LEU A 401 16.84 33.97 10.52
CA LEU A 401 15.52 33.32 10.55
C LEU A 401 15.01 33.13 11.97
N PRO A 402 13.68 33.18 12.18
CA PRO A 402 13.08 32.73 13.42
C PRO A 402 13.45 31.28 13.72
N LEU A 403 13.27 30.84 14.96
CA LEU A 403 13.61 29.47 15.37
C LEU A 403 12.87 28.42 14.51
N GLY A 404 11.56 28.61 14.33
CA GLY A 404 10.73 27.85 13.37
C GLY A 404 10.37 28.74 12.18
N PHE A 405 10.46 28.20 10.97
CA PHE A 405 10.19 28.90 9.72
C PHE A 405 9.57 27.98 8.68
N GLU A 406 8.97 28.56 7.68
CA GLU A 406 8.43 27.84 6.54
C GLU A 406 9.38 27.96 5.35
N ALA A 407 9.53 26.84 4.62
CA ALA A 407 10.35 26.77 3.42
C ALA A 407 9.51 26.19 2.29
N THR A 408 9.35 26.93 1.21
CA THR A 408 8.56 26.51 0.05
C THR A 408 9.46 25.95 -1.04
N LEU A 409 9.12 24.80 -1.58
CA LEU A 409 9.85 24.21 -2.70
C LEU A 409 9.58 25.05 -3.96
N HIS A 410 10.63 25.49 -4.62
CA HIS A 410 10.59 26.08 -5.96
C HIS A 410 11.49 25.28 -6.89
N GLY A 411 11.17 25.29 -8.17
CA GLY A 411 11.98 24.64 -9.19
C GLY A 411 11.54 25.02 -10.59
N GLU A 412 12.20 24.44 -11.56
CA GLU A 412 11.85 24.55 -12.96
C GLU A 412 11.37 23.20 -13.49
N TRP A 413 10.29 23.21 -14.26
CA TRP A 413 9.73 22.08 -14.98
C TRP A 413 9.89 22.34 -16.47
N GLY A 414 11.00 21.87 -17.04
CA GLY A 414 11.45 22.35 -18.32
C GLY A 414 11.81 23.84 -18.28
N PHE A 415 11.20 24.61 -19.15
CA PHE A 415 11.39 26.05 -19.20
C PHE A 415 10.47 26.85 -18.27
N ASP A 416 9.63 26.20 -17.49
CA ASP A 416 8.59 26.85 -16.69
C ASP A 416 8.84 26.68 -15.20
N ALA A 417 8.80 27.79 -14.46
CA ALA A 417 8.90 27.75 -13.02
C ALA A 417 7.66 27.11 -12.37
N PHE A 418 7.85 26.33 -11.33
CA PHE A 418 6.78 25.79 -10.52
C PHE A 418 7.04 25.99 -9.03
N THR A 419 5.94 25.99 -8.27
CA THR A 419 5.95 26.05 -6.82
C THR A 419 5.38 24.74 -6.28
N GLY A 420 6.13 24.09 -5.41
CA GLY A 420 5.77 22.87 -4.73
C GLY A 420 5.23 23.10 -3.31
N PRO A 421 5.25 22.07 -2.45
CA PRO A 421 4.77 22.16 -1.09
C PRO A 421 5.65 23.04 -0.21
N THR A 422 5.04 23.57 0.86
CA THR A 422 5.71 24.29 1.94
C THR A 422 5.96 23.32 3.10
N TYR A 423 7.15 23.40 3.68
CA TYR A 423 7.58 22.56 4.80
C TYR A 423 7.87 23.41 6.03
N LYS A 424 7.51 22.91 7.21
CA LYS A 424 7.84 23.52 8.49
C LYS A 424 9.20 23.06 8.94
N LEU A 425 10.13 24.00 9.03
CA LEU A 425 11.51 23.73 9.41
C LEU A 425 11.88 24.49 10.69
N GLN A 426 12.86 23.97 11.37
CA GLN A 426 13.44 24.58 12.55
C GLN A 426 14.96 24.66 12.41
N ARG A 427 15.54 25.79 12.75
CA ARG A 427 16.99 25.95 12.80
C ARG A 427 17.54 25.55 14.16
N SER A 428 18.78 25.08 14.18
CA SER A 428 19.55 24.92 15.40
C SER A 428 19.89 26.26 16.01
N ASP A 429 19.84 26.38 17.33
CA ASP A 429 20.16 27.60 18.05
C ASP A 429 20.86 27.28 19.38
N SER A 430 22.00 27.90 19.60
CA SER A 430 22.77 27.74 20.84
C SER A 430 22.17 28.45 22.03
N GLY A 431 21.29 29.45 21.79
CA GLY A 431 20.65 30.26 22.84
C GLY A 431 19.41 29.62 23.48
N VAL A 432 18.95 28.45 22.98
CA VAL A 432 17.76 27.81 23.54
C VAL A 432 18.03 27.14 24.89
N THR A 433 17.03 27.25 25.76
CA THR A 433 17.09 26.63 27.09
C THR A 433 16.54 25.21 27.07
N TRP A 434 17.25 24.30 27.73
CA TRP A 434 16.87 22.91 27.93
C TRP A 434 16.47 22.70 29.38
N LYS A 435 15.30 22.11 29.61
CA LYS A 435 14.80 21.88 30.99
C LYS A 435 14.30 20.44 31.10
N VAL A 436 14.78 19.74 32.13
CA VAL A 436 14.17 18.48 32.53
C VAL A 436 12.79 18.75 33.12
N SER A 437 11.79 17.94 32.79
CA SER A 437 10.45 18.03 33.38
C SER A 437 10.52 18.09 34.90
N ASP A 438 9.71 18.94 35.51
CA ASP A 438 9.70 19.08 36.98
C ASP A 438 9.34 17.76 37.68
N GLU A 439 8.51 16.93 37.09
CA GLU A 439 8.16 15.60 37.56
C GLU A 439 9.37 14.63 37.56
N ASP A 440 10.28 14.82 36.62
CA ASP A 440 11.43 13.93 36.42
C ASP A 440 12.70 14.42 37.15
N ARG A 441 12.72 15.67 37.66
CA ARG A 441 13.89 16.26 38.33
C ARG A 441 14.31 15.52 39.58
N SER A 442 13.34 15.04 40.35
CA SER A 442 13.58 14.31 41.60
C SER A 442 13.65 12.78 41.40
N GLY A 443 13.60 12.35 40.11
CA GLY A 443 13.42 10.97 39.80
C GLY A 443 14.65 10.14 39.42
N PRO A 444 15.77 10.69 38.93
CA PRO A 444 16.94 9.88 38.60
C PRO A 444 17.63 9.31 39.82
N VAL A 445 17.73 7.98 39.89
CA VAL A 445 18.35 7.27 41.00
C VAL A 445 19.40 6.32 40.46
N ALA A 446 20.52 6.26 41.19
CA ALA A 446 21.62 5.36 40.88
C ALA A 446 21.16 3.89 40.90
N GLY A 447 21.65 3.11 39.91
CA GLY A 447 21.44 1.67 39.90
C GLY A 447 20.22 1.18 39.10
N SER A 448 19.42 2.07 38.47
CA SER A 448 18.28 1.67 37.62
C SER A 448 18.16 2.61 36.46
N ASP A 449 18.08 2.07 35.26
CA ASP A 449 17.85 2.81 34.05
C ASP A 449 16.51 3.54 34.09
N ARG A 450 16.48 4.76 33.62
CA ARG A 450 15.30 5.61 33.72
C ARG A 450 15.06 6.44 32.48
N THR A 451 13.80 6.68 32.16
CA THR A 451 13.38 7.61 31.14
C THR A 451 13.10 8.99 31.74
N LEU A 452 13.70 10.03 31.14
CA LEU A 452 13.46 11.44 31.46
C LEU A 452 12.83 12.16 30.28
N ARG A 453 12.04 13.19 30.59
CA ARG A 453 11.49 14.11 29.60
C ARG A 453 12.26 15.42 29.64
N LEU A 454 12.83 15.77 28.50
CA LEU A 454 13.57 17.01 28.30
C LEU A 454 12.76 17.96 27.40
N HIS A 455 12.48 19.13 27.90
CA HIS A 455 11.74 20.17 27.20
C HIS A 455 12.66 21.18 26.56
N SER A 456 12.45 21.49 25.31
CA SER A 456 13.07 22.61 24.62
C SER A 456 12.25 22.97 23.37
N PRO A 457 12.19 24.25 23.01
CA PRO A 457 11.60 24.60 21.71
C PRO A 457 12.39 24.06 20.53
N ASN A 458 13.62 23.55 20.75
CA ASN A 458 14.50 23.04 19.69
C ASN A 458 14.70 21.51 19.72
N ALA A 459 13.73 20.79 20.23
CA ALA A 459 13.80 19.34 20.41
C ALA A 459 14.08 18.55 19.10
N VAL A 460 13.56 19.01 17.95
CA VAL A 460 13.73 18.33 16.66
C VAL A 460 15.15 18.46 16.09
N CYS A 461 15.98 19.41 16.61
CA CYS A 461 17.34 19.62 16.13
C CYS A 461 18.42 18.91 16.96
N VAL A 462 18.04 17.97 17.79
CA VAL A 462 19.01 17.18 18.57
C VAL A 462 19.71 16.16 17.68
N GLU A 463 21.04 16.19 17.67
CA GLU A 463 21.90 15.22 17.00
C GLU A 463 22.27 14.06 17.92
N GLN A 464 22.63 14.37 19.16
CA GLN A 464 23.09 13.39 20.13
C GLN A 464 22.85 13.90 21.56
N ILE A 465 22.49 12.98 22.43
CA ILE A 465 22.45 13.22 23.87
C ILE A 465 23.46 12.29 24.54
N THR A 466 24.31 12.87 25.36
CA THR A 466 25.30 12.13 26.13
C THR A 466 25.04 12.38 27.60
N PHE A 467 24.99 11.33 28.41
CA PHE A 467 24.94 11.41 29.84
C PHE A 467 26.36 11.44 30.41
N ARG A 468 26.70 12.46 31.18
CA ARG A 468 27.97 12.62 31.89
C ARG A 468 27.69 12.41 33.40
N PRO A 469 28.04 11.25 33.98
CA PRO A 469 27.85 10.97 35.37
C PRO A 469 28.81 11.81 36.26
N SER A 470 28.57 11.86 37.55
CA SER A 470 29.42 12.56 38.53
C SER A 470 30.87 12.04 38.57
N SER A 471 31.08 10.78 38.25
CA SER A 471 32.39 10.16 38.03
C SER A 471 32.27 9.05 36.98
N GLY A 472 33.32 8.84 36.17
CA GLY A 472 33.36 7.83 35.11
C GLY A 472 33.28 8.45 33.72
N GLU A 473 33.15 7.59 32.71
CA GLU A 473 33.08 8.00 31.31
C GLU A 473 31.67 8.49 30.92
N ALA A 474 31.63 9.40 29.96
CA ALA A 474 30.37 9.86 29.36
C ALA A 474 29.72 8.75 28.53
N LEU A 475 28.44 8.51 28.75
CA LEU A 475 27.65 7.46 28.07
C LEU A 475 26.69 8.07 27.07
N LYS A 476 26.58 7.46 25.92
CA LYS A 476 25.56 7.85 24.93
C LYS A 476 24.18 7.44 25.45
N ALA A 477 23.26 8.39 25.53
CA ALA A 477 21.89 8.14 25.92
C ALA A 477 21.03 7.89 24.68
N GLU A 478 20.15 6.91 24.75
CA GLU A 478 19.10 6.71 23.73
C GLU A 478 17.98 7.72 23.95
N TRP A 479 17.44 8.27 22.89
CA TRP A 479 16.38 9.26 22.99
C TRP A 479 15.41 9.18 21.82
N LYS A 480 14.19 9.68 22.02
CA LYS A 480 13.13 9.77 21.00
C LYS A 480 12.38 11.09 21.15
N PRO A 481 12.07 11.79 20.05
CA PRO A 481 11.16 12.93 20.08
C PRO A 481 9.73 12.42 20.31
N LYS A 482 8.97 13.12 21.17
CA LYS A 482 7.57 12.81 21.46
C LYS A 482 6.84 14.08 21.90
N ASP A 483 5.78 14.45 21.17
CA ASP A 483 4.89 15.57 21.53
C ASP A 483 5.61 16.90 21.86
N GLY A 484 6.64 17.27 21.09
CA GLY A 484 7.46 18.47 21.30
C GLY A 484 8.44 18.37 22.46
N GLN A 485 8.62 17.21 23.06
CA GLN A 485 9.57 16.86 24.11
C GLN A 485 10.54 15.80 23.62
N ILE A 486 11.58 15.54 24.39
CA ILE A 486 12.51 14.44 24.17
C ILE A 486 12.42 13.49 25.34
N GLU A 487 12.06 12.25 25.05
CA GLU A 487 12.20 11.15 26.00
C GLU A 487 13.61 10.60 25.90
N ILE A 488 14.36 10.65 27.01
CA ILE A 488 15.76 10.21 27.08
C ILE A 488 15.84 9.00 27.98
N HIS A 489 16.39 7.91 27.47
CA HIS A 489 16.70 6.73 28.27
C HIS A 489 18.10 6.86 28.86
N LEU A 490 18.17 7.05 30.20
CA LEU A 490 19.43 7.19 30.91
C LEU A 490 19.94 5.84 31.40
N PRO A 491 21.17 5.44 31.05
CA PRO A 491 21.77 4.23 31.53
C PRO A 491 22.35 4.45 32.96
N LEU A 492 21.47 4.41 33.97
CA LEU A 492 21.85 4.64 35.37
C LEU A 492 22.19 3.36 36.13
N ALA A 493 22.07 2.18 35.55
CA ALA A 493 22.32 0.90 36.20
C ALA A 493 23.70 0.83 36.88
N LYS A 494 24.71 1.52 36.35
CA LYS A 494 26.06 1.60 36.89
C LYS A 494 26.51 3.02 37.24
N ALA A 495 25.61 4.01 37.13
CA ALA A 495 25.95 5.40 37.38
C ALA A 495 26.01 5.67 38.91
N PRO A 496 27.03 6.38 39.38
CA PRO A 496 27.08 6.81 40.76
C PRO A 496 26.10 7.95 41.04
N ALA A 497 25.58 8.06 42.24
CA ALA A 497 24.84 9.21 42.70
C ALA A 497 25.73 10.47 42.74
N GLY A 498 25.12 11.62 42.52
CA GLY A 498 25.81 12.92 42.53
C GLY A 498 25.40 13.85 41.41
N ASP A 499 26.09 14.97 41.33
CA ASP A 499 25.84 15.97 40.28
C ASP A 499 26.40 15.49 38.95
N SER A 500 25.52 15.39 38.00
CA SER A 500 25.72 14.84 36.65
C SER A 500 25.20 15.84 35.61
N ALA A 501 25.39 15.60 34.33
CA ALA A 501 24.86 16.46 33.27
C ALA A 501 24.40 15.66 32.05
N LEU A 502 23.38 16.16 31.38
CA LEU A 502 23.07 15.79 30.03
C LEU A 502 23.73 16.78 29.07
N VAL A 503 24.53 16.26 28.15
CA VAL A 503 25.20 17.04 27.11
C VAL A 503 24.39 16.86 25.83
N VAL A 504 23.71 17.92 25.41
CA VAL A 504 22.81 17.91 24.24
C VAL A 504 23.54 18.56 23.07
N LYS A 505 23.86 17.77 22.07
CA LYS A 505 24.44 18.24 20.82
C LYS A 505 23.34 18.43 19.79
N GLN A 506 23.31 19.58 19.16
CA GLN A 506 22.39 19.91 18.07
C GLN A 506 23.11 19.80 16.71
N PHE A 507 22.35 19.46 15.66
CA PHE A 507 22.84 19.44 14.29
C PHE A 507 23.44 20.82 13.91
N GLY A 508 24.62 20.82 13.28
CA GLY A 508 25.27 22.01 12.76
C GLY A 508 25.92 22.91 13.79
N LEU A 509 25.74 22.70 15.10
CA LEU A 509 26.39 23.45 16.14
C LEU A 509 27.66 22.75 16.63
N THR A 510 28.72 23.55 16.89
CA THR A 510 29.98 23.04 17.45
C THR A 510 29.94 22.92 18.96
N GLN A 511 29.15 23.76 19.63
CA GLN A 511 28.98 23.75 21.08
C GLN A 511 27.76 22.93 21.46
N ALA A 512 27.92 22.10 22.48
CA ALA A 512 26.82 21.36 23.06
C ALA A 512 26.25 22.09 24.28
N ALA A 513 24.95 22.00 24.49
CA ALA A 513 24.29 22.51 25.69
C ALA A 513 24.44 21.52 26.84
N GLU A 514 24.77 22.04 28.02
CA GLU A 514 24.83 21.20 29.26
C GLU A 514 23.59 21.46 30.10
N VAL A 515 22.91 20.40 30.45
CA VAL A 515 21.72 20.40 31.31
C VAL A 515 22.10 19.72 32.61
N PRO A 516 22.18 20.47 33.73
CA PRO A 516 22.54 19.87 35.02
C PRO A 516 21.45 18.88 35.47
N LEU A 517 21.88 17.74 35.95
CA LEU A 517 21.04 16.65 36.43
C LEU A 517 21.62 16.08 37.71
N ARG A 518 20.79 15.89 38.74
CA ARG A 518 21.22 15.23 39.97
C ARG A 518 20.71 13.80 40.01
N ILE A 519 21.61 12.87 40.26
CA ILE A 519 21.33 11.47 40.49
C ILE A 519 21.22 11.25 42.01
N TYR A 520 20.09 10.76 42.47
CA TYR A 520 19.82 10.51 43.86
C TYR A 520 20.11 9.06 44.23
N GLU A 521 20.54 8.84 45.51
CA GLU A 521 20.61 7.49 46.06
C GLU A 521 19.26 6.96 46.49
N GLU A 522 18.30 7.87 46.69
CA GLU A 522 16.95 7.54 47.13
C GLU A 522 15.93 7.62 46.00
N ALA A 523 15.23 6.56 45.92
CA ALA A 523 14.22 6.40 44.89
C ALA A 523 12.81 6.36 45.44
N CYS A 524 11.92 6.41 44.63
CA CYS A 524 10.62 5.76 44.62
C CYS A 524 9.65 6.29 45.65
N ARG A 525 8.70 6.99 45.18
CA ARG A 525 7.44 7.26 45.83
C ARG A 525 6.41 6.24 45.34
N LEU A 526 5.98 5.34 46.25
CA LEU A 526 4.87 4.43 46.00
C LEU A 526 3.64 5.05 46.63
N ASP A 527 2.64 5.38 45.83
CA ASP A 527 1.49 6.15 46.27
C ASP A 527 0.35 5.25 46.78
N GLU A 528 -0.07 4.29 45.96
CA GLU A 528 -1.25 3.48 46.22
C GLU A 528 -1.17 2.11 45.56
N PHE A 529 -1.69 1.08 46.20
CA PHE A 529 -1.87 -0.24 45.64
C PHE A 529 -3.36 -0.59 45.61
N ASP A 530 -3.92 -0.66 44.43
CA ASP A 530 -5.32 -1.02 44.21
C ASP A 530 -5.44 -2.53 44.03
N LEU A 531 -6.31 -3.15 44.85
CA LEU A 531 -6.58 -4.58 44.80
C LEU A 531 -8.09 -4.82 44.80
N HIS A 532 -8.60 -5.45 43.75
CA HIS A 532 -9.99 -5.92 43.74
C HIS A 532 -10.14 -7.16 44.62
N THR A 533 -11.21 -7.20 45.40
CA THR A 533 -11.54 -8.35 46.25
C THR A 533 -11.64 -9.63 45.42
N GLY A 534 -10.88 -10.65 45.78
CA GLY A 534 -10.86 -11.96 45.15
C GLY A 534 -10.01 -12.04 43.87
N ASP A 535 -9.30 -10.97 43.50
CA ASP A 535 -8.36 -11.02 42.39
C ASP A 535 -6.98 -11.43 42.85
N SER A 536 -6.27 -12.14 41.96
CA SER A 536 -4.85 -12.48 42.15
C SER A 536 -3.90 -11.39 41.67
N GLN A 537 -4.42 -10.32 41.07
CA GLN A 537 -3.66 -9.20 40.52
C GLN A 537 -4.11 -7.90 41.18
N GLY A 538 -3.14 -7.09 41.62
CA GLY A 538 -3.36 -5.74 42.09
C GLY A 538 -2.56 -4.74 41.25
N LEU A 539 -2.91 -3.44 41.36
CA LEU A 539 -2.31 -2.35 40.64
C LEU A 539 -1.59 -1.40 41.56
N LEU A 540 -0.26 -1.34 41.46
CA LEU A 540 0.56 -0.42 42.25
C LEU A 540 0.74 0.89 41.46
N LYS A 541 0.47 2.02 42.13
CA LYS A 541 0.63 3.37 41.62
C LYS A 541 1.79 4.07 42.32
N GLY A 542 2.56 4.85 41.59
CA GLY A 542 3.68 5.59 42.11
C GLY A 542 4.77 5.89 41.10
N SER A 543 5.94 6.33 41.54
CA SER A 543 7.14 6.52 40.75
C SER A 543 8.13 5.38 41.01
N CYS A 544 8.94 5.01 39.99
CA CYS A 544 9.98 3.95 40.01
C CYS A 544 9.47 2.53 40.36
N LEU A 545 8.38 2.13 39.77
CA LEU A 545 7.79 0.81 39.96
C LEU A 545 8.67 -0.33 39.42
N ASP A 546 9.56 -0.01 38.48
CA ASP A 546 10.60 -0.89 37.92
C ASP A 546 11.62 -1.43 38.95
N ARG A 547 11.71 -0.79 40.12
CA ARG A 547 12.60 -1.21 41.21
C ARG A 547 11.92 -2.05 42.27
N VAL A 548 10.62 -2.27 42.20
CA VAL A 548 9.90 -3.09 43.14
C VAL A 548 10.21 -4.56 42.85
N GLN A 549 10.86 -5.22 43.79
CA GLN A 549 11.16 -6.64 43.71
C GLN A 549 9.95 -7.48 44.12
N SER A 550 9.29 -7.09 45.22
CA SER A 550 8.08 -7.74 45.71
C SER A 550 7.36 -6.81 46.68
N MET A 551 6.10 -7.12 46.94
CA MET A 551 5.30 -6.42 47.92
C MET A 551 4.55 -7.44 48.78
N GLU A 552 4.41 -7.19 50.04
CA GLU A 552 3.65 -8.00 50.99
C GLU A 552 2.43 -7.20 51.47
N ALA A 553 1.24 -7.72 51.22
CA ALA A 553 -0.01 -7.14 51.65
C ALA A 553 -0.93 -8.25 52.18
N PHE A 554 -1.60 -8.04 53.28
CA PHE A 554 -2.52 -9.01 53.94
C PHE A 554 -1.92 -10.39 54.22
N GLY A 555 -0.58 -10.47 54.44
CA GLY A 555 0.14 -11.74 54.64
C GLY A 555 0.39 -12.52 53.33
N VAL A 556 0.11 -11.93 52.17
CA VAL A 556 0.36 -12.51 50.87
C VAL A 556 1.49 -11.73 50.18
N LYS A 557 2.39 -12.45 49.53
CA LYS A 557 3.48 -11.84 48.76
C LYS A 557 3.06 -11.66 47.30
N PHE A 558 3.28 -10.44 46.79
CA PHE A 558 3.05 -10.05 45.42
C PHE A 558 4.38 -9.84 44.68
N LYS A 559 4.47 -10.21 43.42
CA LYS A 559 5.63 -9.99 42.58
C LYS A 559 5.23 -9.22 41.29
N PRO A 560 6.15 -8.45 40.68
CA PRO A 560 5.91 -7.84 39.41
C PRO A 560 5.54 -8.87 38.32
N ALA A 561 4.51 -8.62 37.55
CA ALA A 561 4.14 -9.47 36.39
C ALA A 561 5.15 -9.31 35.28
N GLU A 562 5.57 -10.40 34.61
CA GLU A 562 6.60 -10.41 33.58
C GLU A 562 6.26 -9.57 32.34
N SER A 563 5.00 -9.18 32.14
CA SER A 563 4.51 -8.44 30.95
C SER A 563 3.96 -7.06 31.25
N ALA A 564 4.22 -6.47 32.41
CA ALA A 564 3.60 -5.21 32.78
C ALA A 564 4.37 -3.99 32.28
N THR A 565 3.76 -3.21 31.44
CA THR A 565 4.11 -1.83 31.13
C THR A 565 2.84 -1.01 31.08
N PRO A 566 2.72 -0.01 31.87
CA PRO A 566 3.09 1.36 31.59
C PRO A 566 3.93 1.98 32.73
N PRO A 567 4.60 3.12 32.50
CA PRO A 567 5.62 3.67 33.41
C PRO A 567 5.08 4.12 34.77
N ALA A 568 3.79 4.31 34.93
CA ALA A 568 3.18 4.78 36.18
C ALA A 568 2.48 3.70 37.00
N THR A 569 2.25 2.51 36.45
CA THR A 569 1.54 1.44 37.15
C THR A 569 2.12 0.07 36.81
N VAL A 570 2.24 -0.81 37.77
CA VAL A 570 2.71 -2.19 37.58
C VAL A 570 1.70 -3.15 38.20
N ALA A 571 1.29 -4.16 37.43
CA ALA A 571 0.47 -5.25 37.96
C ALA A 571 1.35 -6.22 38.78
N LEU A 572 0.94 -6.54 39.95
CA LEU A 572 1.58 -7.50 40.83
C LEU A 572 0.73 -8.76 40.95
N THR A 573 1.36 -9.92 40.98
CA THR A 573 0.70 -11.19 41.24
C THR A 573 1.07 -11.69 42.61
N HIS A 574 0.14 -12.32 43.35
CA HIS A 574 0.46 -12.93 44.62
C HIS A 574 0.96 -14.37 44.47
N GLU A 575 1.92 -14.76 45.24
CA GLU A 575 2.36 -16.15 45.35
C GLU A 575 1.51 -16.92 46.34
N PRO A 576 1.15 -18.03 46.08
CA PRO A 576 -0.08 -18.74 45.74
C PRO A 576 -1.19 -18.48 46.71
N LEU A 577 -2.30 -17.95 46.38
CA LEU A 577 -3.42 -18.11 46.42
C LEU A 577 -4.60 -17.94 47.08
N ALA A 578 -5.42 -18.12 46.45
CA ALA A 578 -6.86 -18.38 46.48
C ALA A 578 -7.59 -18.46 47.87
N MET A 579 -6.89 -18.79 48.92
CA MET A 579 -7.53 -18.96 50.22
C MET A 579 -7.38 -17.78 51.17
N LEU A 580 -6.47 -16.91 51.01
CA LEU A 580 -6.27 -15.77 51.91
C LEU A 580 -7.05 -14.51 51.50
N ALA A 581 -7.40 -14.37 50.19
CA ALA A 581 -8.15 -13.23 49.73
C ALA A 581 -9.64 -13.26 50.15
N GLU A 582 -10.20 -14.44 50.45
CA GLU A 582 -11.59 -14.54 50.90
C GLU A 582 -11.85 -14.13 52.34
N SER A 583 -10.88 -14.13 53.24
CA SER A 583 -11.08 -13.79 54.63
C SER A 583 -10.58 -12.40 55.05
N ALA A 584 -9.66 -11.78 54.32
CA ALA A 584 -9.03 -10.50 54.65
C ALA A 584 -9.84 -9.22 54.29
N PRO A 585 -10.64 -9.18 53.19
CA PRO A 585 -11.22 -7.93 52.75
C PRO A 585 -12.33 -7.35 53.60
N HIS A 586 -13.02 -8.13 54.36
CA HIS A 586 -14.12 -7.64 55.23
C HIS A 586 -13.62 -6.86 56.47
N ALA A 587 -12.44 -7.18 56.97
CA ALA A 587 -11.81 -6.45 58.06
C ALA A 587 -11.09 -5.16 57.62
N ALA A 588 -10.76 -5.05 56.32
CA ALA A 588 -9.99 -3.93 55.77
C ALA A 588 -10.83 -2.71 55.34
N LYS A 589 -12.15 -2.81 55.36
CA LYS A 589 -13.02 -1.71 54.89
C LYS A 589 -12.99 -0.47 55.79
N ASP A 590 -12.57 -0.65 57.06
CA ASP A 590 -12.52 0.39 58.09
C ASP A 590 -11.15 0.60 58.74
N ALA A 591 -10.10 -0.07 58.30
CA ALA A 591 -8.72 0.13 58.85
C ALA A 591 -7.77 0.55 57.74
N PRO A 592 -6.83 1.50 57.95
CA PRO A 592 -5.81 1.84 57.00
C PRO A 592 -4.91 0.61 56.80
N ALA A 593 -5.15 -0.12 55.71
CA ALA A 593 -4.31 -1.23 55.32
C ALA A 593 -3.03 -0.65 54.65
N SER A 594 -1.87 -0.97 55.23
CA SER A 594 -0.56 -0.67 54.65
C SER A 594 0.08 -1.97 54.13
N ALA A 595 0.73 -1.88 53.01
CA ALA A 595 1.56 -2.92 52.43
C ALA A 595 3.03 -2.52 52.50
N SER A 596 3.93 -3.49 52.58
CA SER A 596 5.36 -3.28 52.54
C SER A 596 5.92 -3.72 51.18
N ALA A 597 6.46 -2.80 50.41
CA ALA A 597 7.15 -3.08 49.17
C ALA A 597 8.65 -3.19 49.35
N LEU A 598 9.24 -4.30 48.88
CA LEU A 598 10.67 -4.54 48.87
C LEU A 598 11.26 -4.10 47.53
N LEU A 599 12.23 -3.21 47.54
CA LEU A 599 12.94 -2.74 46.36
C LEU A 599 14.12 -3.64 46.01
N LEU A 600 14.63 -3.54 44.77
CA LEU A 600 15.80 -4.27 44.29
C LEU A 600 17.08 -3.95 45.05
N ASP A 601 17.15 -2.80 45.73
CA ASP A 601 18.25 -2.38 46.57
C ASP A 601 18.10 -2.86 48.03
N GLY A 602 17.06 -3.63 48.32
CA GLY A 602 16.80 -4.22 49.66
C GLY A 602 16.00 -3.32 50.61
N ARG A 603 15.64 -2.09 50.21
CA ARG A 603 14.80 -1.19 51.04
C ARG A 603 13.34 -1.62 51.00
N LYS A 604 12.67 -1.38 52.14
CA LYS A 604 11.22 -1.59 52.32
C LYS A 604 10.51 -0.25 52.36
N LEU A 605 9.50 -0.08 51.57
CA LEU A 605 8.63 1.10 51.55
C LEU A 605 7.23 0.73 51.96
N GLU A 606 6.58 1.58 52.75
CA GLU A 606 5.15 1.42 53.03
C GLU A 606 4.31 2.01 51.90
N VAL A 607 3.26 1.28 51.54
CA VAL A 607 2.33 1.64 50.48
C VAL A 607 0.90 1.58 51.04
N LYS A 608 0.11 2.59 50.73
CA LYS A 608 -1.32 2.58 51.06
C LYS A 608 -2.04 1.56 50.18
N VAL A 609 -2.84 0.67 50.79
CA VAL A 609 -3.64 -0.30 50.03
C VAL A 609 -5.08 0.18 49.98
N VAL A 610 -5.65 0.16 48.78
CA VAL A 610 -7.07 0.42 48.47
C VAL A 610 -7.71 -0.86 48.01
N VAL A 611 -8.66 -1.36 48.81
CA VAL A 611 -9.44 -2.54 48.45
C VAL A 611 -10.67 -2.11 47.68
N LEU A 612 -10.74 -2.51 46.40
CA LEU A 612 -11.84 -2.23 45.50
C LEU A 612 -12.86 -3.36 45.53
N PRO A 613 -14.11 -3.12 45.17
CA PRO A 613 -15.12 -4.17 44.97
C PRO A 613 -14.60 -5.24 44.00
N PRO A 614 -15.11 -6.49 44.13
CA PRO A 614 -14.69 -7.55 43.19
C PRO A 614 -15.03 -7.20 41.76
N ARG A 615 -14.09 -7.49 40.85
CA ARG A 615 -14.37 -7.31 39.40
C ARG A 615 -15.47 -8.26 38.95
N PRO A 616 -16.36 -7.81 38.06
CA PRO A 616 -17.42 -8.69 37.58
C PRO A 616 -16.83 -9.86 36.81
N ARG A 617 -17.31 -11.07 37.07
CA ARG A 617 -16.95 -12.31 36.40
C ARG A 617 -18.21 -13.01 35.90
N VAL A 618 -18.13 -13.50 34.70
CA VAL A 618 -19.23 -14.21 34.03
C VAL A 618 -18.72 -15.50 33.42
N THR A 619 -19.62 -16.49 33.37
CA THR A 619 -19.41 -17.74 32.65
C THR A 619 -20.25 -17.73 31.39
N LEU A 620 -19.62 -18.04 30.22
CA LEU A 620 -20.33 -18.30 28.97
C LEU A 620 -21.03 -19.67 29.06
N LEU A 621 -22.36 -19.67 29.11
CA LEU A 621 -23.16 -20.89 29.21
C LEU A 621 -23.40 -21.57 27.86
N GLY A 622 -23.33 -20.82 26.79
CA GLY A 622 -23.51 -21.29 25.42
C GLY A 622 -23.72 -20.16 24.44
N LYS A 623 -23.51 -20.45 23.21
CA LYS A 623 -23.68 -19.53 22.10
C LYS A 623 -24.50 -20.18 20.98
N ALA A 624 -25.26 -19.39 20.25
CA ALA A 624 -26.05 -19.81 19.11
C ALA A 624 -25.95 -18.76 18.01
N VAL A 625 -25.75 -19.21 16.81
CA VAL A 625 -25.64 -18.40 15.61
C VAL A 625 -26.93 -18.56 14.80
N GLU A 626 -27.51 -17.45 14.37
CA GLU A 626 -28.48 -17.47 13.28
C GLU A 626 -27.69 -17.44 11.97
N PRO A 627 -27.56 -18.56 11.24
CA PRO A 627 -26.74 -18.61 10.04
C PRO A 627 -27.39 -17.81 8.92
N ALA A 628 -26.60 -17.02 8.22
CA ALA A 628 -26.93 -16.53 6.89
C ALA A 628 -26.90 -17.72 5.91
N ALA A 629 -27.77 -17.69 4.88
CA ALA A 629 -27.79 -18.73 3.86
C ALA A 629 -26.47 -18.67 3.04
N SER A 630 -25.54 -19.55 3.29
CA SER A 630 -24.26 -19.66 2.59
C SER A 630 -24.04 -21.09 2.08
N LEU A 631 -23.36 -21.20 0.93
CA LEU A 631 -22.85 -22.47 0.41
C LEU A 631 -21.60 -22.96 1.16
N ILE A 632 -21.01 -22.08 1.98
CA ILE A 632 -19.84 -22.39 2.78
C ILE A 632 -20.30 -22.80 4.17
N HIS A 633 -19.93 -24.03 4.55
CA HIS A 633 -20.12 -24.53 5.91
C HIS A 633 -18.82 -24.28 6.67
N LEU A 634 -18.92 -23.46 7.71
CA LEU A 634 -17.78 -23.17 8.57
C LEU A 634 -17.36 -24.43 9.33
N GLY A 635 -16.07 -24.70 9.31
CA GLY A 635 -15.48 -25.88 9.95
C GLY A 635 -15.11 -25.67 11.41
N GLY A 636 -14.99 -24.40 11.82
CA GLY A 636 -14.71 -24.04 13.21
C GLY A 636 -16.00 -23.85 14.01
N GLU A 637 -16.08 -24.47 15.17
CA GLU A 637 -17.20 -24.24 16.10
C GLU A 637 -17.21 -22.80 16.63
N GLU A 638 -16.08 -22.12 16.51
CA GLU A 638 -15.84 -20.76 16.95
C GLU A 638 -16.02 -19.72 15.84
N ASP A 639 -16.17 -20.13 14.58
CA ASP A 639 -16.27 -19.23 13.44
C ASP A 639 -17.70 -18.74 13.22
N LEU A 640 -17.84 -17.44 13.00
CA LEU A 640 -19.10 -16.78 12.75
C LEU A 640 -18.99 -15.90 11.49
N PRO A 641 -19.92 -16.02 10.52
CA PRO A 641 -19.94 -15.10 9.39
C PRO A 641 -20.31 -13.67 9.86
N VAL A 642 -19.67 -12.68 9.25
CA VAL A 642 -19.82 -11.24 9.62
C VAL A 642 -21.27 -10.73 9.46
N ASP A 643 -22.07 -11.34 8.59
CA ASP A 643 -23.49 -11.04 8.39
C ASP A 643 -24.43 -11.86 9.29
N GLY A 644 -23.87 -12.71 10.16
CA GLY A 644 -24.61 -13.50 11.12
C GLY A 644 -25.05 -12.71 12.35
N ARG A 645 -26.01 -13.26 13.07
CA ARG A 645 -26.43 -12.77 14.39
C ARG A 645 -25.98 -13.76 15.44
N LEU A 646 -25.22 -13.29 16.45
CA LEU A 646 -24.73 -14.10 17.55
C LEU A 646 -25.60 -13.88 18.79
N HIS A 647 -26.13 -14.95 19.33
CA HIS A 647 -26.79 -14.99 20.65
C HIS A 647 -25.88 -15.79 21.59
N PHE A 648 -25.58 -15.23 22.74
CA PHE A 648 -24.83 -15.94 23.77
C PHE A 648 -25.39 -15.68 25.14
N ARG A 649 -25.36 -16.72 25.97
CA ARG A 649 -25.91 -16.69 27.36
C ARG A 649 -24.78 -16.61 28.34
N LEU A 650 -24.92 -15.70 29.28
CA LEU A 650 -23.97 -15.43 30.33
C LEU A 650 -24.60 -15.66 31.70
N ARG A 651 -23.87 -16.31 32.58
CA ARG A 651 -24.21 -16.40 33.98
C ARG A 651 -23.28 -15.50 34.78
N SER A 652 -23.82 -14.73 35.70
CA SER A 652 -23.01 -13.95 36.62
C SER A 652 -22.44 -14.85 37.72
N ASP A 653 -21.13 -14.79 37.89
CA ASP A 653 -20.43 -15.51 38.93
C ASP A 653 -20.04 -14.54 40.06
N VAL A 654 -19.67 -13.32 39.70
CA VAL A 654 -19.35 -12.22 40.66
C VAL A 654 -19.79 -10.90 40.03
N PRO A 655 -20.68 -10.13 40.69
CA PRO A 655 -21.51 -10.52 41.83
C PRO A 655 -22.47 -11.66 41.44
N ALA A 656 -23.05 -12.35 42.37
CA ALA A 656 -23.94 -13.50 42.10
C ALA A 656 -25.18 -13.16 41.25
N VAL A 657 -25.54 -11.88 41.15
CA VAL A 657 -26.65 -11.36 40.35
C VAL A 657 -26.21 -10.19 39.51
N PHE A 658 -26.72 -10.09 38.28
CA PHE A 658 -26.42 -8.96 37.39
C PHE A 658 -27.08 -7.67 37.90
N ALA A 659 -26.30 -6.62 37.95
CA ALA A 659 -26.78 -5.26 38.22
C ALA A 659 -27.67 -4.73 37.05
N PRO A 660 -28.62 -3.82 37.32
CA PRO A 660 -29.47 -3.26 36.26
C PRO A 660 -28.70 -2.50 35.17
N ALA A 661 -27.61 -1.83 35.53
CA ALA A 661 -26.82 -1.02 34.63
C ALA A 661 -25.49 -1.70 34.19
N GLU A 662 -25.40 -3.01 34.35
CA GLU A 662 -24.23 -3.77 33.94
C GLU A 662 -24.13 -3.84 32.42
N LYS A 663 -22.91 -3.78 31.88
CA LYS A 663 -22.61 -3.79 30.48
C LYS A 663 -21.75 -5.01 30.10
N ILE A 664 -21.88 -5.44 28.88
CA ILE A 664 -20.95 -6.39 28.27
C ILE A 664 -20.23 -5.67 27.14
N GLU A 665 -18.94 -5.49 27.30
CA GLU A 665 -18.08 -4.99 26.21
C GLU A 665 -17.68 -6.15 25.31
N VAL A 666 -17.78 -5.92 24.00
CA VAL A 666 -17.32 -6.84 22.95
C VAL A 666 -16.30 -6.10 22.08
N ALA A 667 -15.15 -6.69 21.89
CA ALA A 667 -14.09 -6.09 21.08
C ALA A 667 -13.35 -7.14 20.24
N SER A 668 -12.75 -6.71 19.14
CA SER A 668 -11.77 -7.52 18.43
C SER A 668 -10.44 -7.57 19.19
N VAL A 669 -9.69 -8.64 19.00
CA VAL A 669 -8.39 -8.80 19.69
C VAL A 669 -7.38 -7.73 19.22
N ASP A 670 -7.46 -7.33 17.97
CA ASP A 670 -6.65 -6.26 17.35
C ASP A 670 -7.06 -4.83 17.77
N GLY A 671 -8.22 -4.68 18.43
CA GLY A 671 -8.70 -3.40 18.94
C GLY A 671 -9.43 -2.50 17.92
N PHE A 672 -9.60 -2.94 16.68
CA PHE A 672 -10.29 -2.14 15.66
C PHE A 672 -11.81 -2.10 15.83
N TYR A 673 -12.37 -3.05 16.53
CA TYR A 673 -13.79 -3.08 16.85
C TYR A 673 -14.04 -3.05 18.35
N HIS A 674 -14.96 -2.21 18.76
CA HIS A 674 -15.45 -2.12 20.14
C HIS A 674 -16.93 -1.79 20.15
N SER A 675 -17.69 -2.51 20.96
CA SER A 675 -19.14 -2.29 21.15
C SER A 675 -19.54 -2.60 22.58
N GLU A 676 -20.50 -1.84 23.09
CA GLU A 676 -21.12 -2.07 24.40
C GLU A 676 -22.52 -2.64 24.21
N LEU A 677 -22.80 -3.75 24.87
CA LEU A 677 -24.13 -4.34 24.94
C LEU A 677 -24.72 -3.98 26.32
N THR A 678 -25.92 -3.40 26.33
CA THR A 678 -26.63 -2.97 27.53
C THR A 678 -28.12 -3.41 27.46
N LEU A 679 -28.82 -3.37 28.59
CA LEU A 679 -30.26 -3.57 28.59
C LEU A 679 -31.01 -2.44 27.86
N GLU A 680 -30.48 -1.20 27.93
CA GLU A 680 -31.07 -0.03 27.30
C GLU A 680 -31.01 -0.07 25.76
N ASN A 681 -29.86 -0.52 25.21
CA ASN A 681 -29.69 -0.59 23.75
C ASN A 681 -30.26 -1.89 23.14
N GLY A 682 -30.88 -2.76 23.95
CA GLY A 682 -31.44 -4.03 23.51
C GLY A 682 -30.40 -5.13 23.20
N GLY A 683 -29.10 -4.84 23.38
CA GLY A 683 -28.03 -5.82 23.21
C GLY A 683 -28.05 -6.90 24.31
N LEU A 684 -28.62 -6.60 25.46
CA LEU A 684 -28.82 -7.56 26.55
C LEU A 684 -30.32 -7.76 26.84
N ILE A 685 -30.65 -8.98 27.17
CA ILE A 685 -32.00 -9.35 27.66
C ILE A 685 -31.82 -10.14 28.94
N ARG A 686 -32.46 -9.70 30.00
CA ARG A 686 -32.42 -10.41 31.28
C ARG A 686 -33.36 -11.60 31.26
N GLN A 687 -32.81 -12.82 31.33
CA GLN A 687 -33.62 -14.04 31.49
C GLN A 687 -34.05 -14.28 32.95
N ASN A 688 -33.14 -14.04 33.86
CA ASN A 688 -33.39 -14.03 35.31
C ASN A 688 -32.30 -13.20 36.00
N GLN A 689 -32.25 -13.17 37.32
CA GLN A 689 -31.25 -12.38 38.08
C GLN A 689 -29.82 -12.85 37.88
N HIS A 690 -29.60 -14.10 37.50
CA HIS A 690 -28.30 -14.72 37.35
C HIS A 690 -27.89 -14.92 35.89
N THR A 691 -28.80 -14.71 34.94
CA THR A 691 -28.53 -15.04 33.52
C THR A 691 -28.99 -13.92 32.59
N LEU A 692 -28.07 -13.47 31.73
CA LEU A 692 -28.33 -12.58 30.64
C LEU A 692 -28.23 -13.34 29.31
N MET A 693 -29.03 -12.94 28.35
CA MET A 693 -28.83 -13.26 26.97
C MET A 693 -28.31 -12.00 26.24
N ALA A 694 -27.14 -12.13 25.65
CA ALA A 694 -26.54 -11.09 24.84
C ALA A 694 -26.76 -11.37 23.35
N THR A 695 -27.07 -10.34 22.61
CA THR A 695 -27.25 -10.39 21.17
C THR A 695 -26.31 -9.40 20.50
N LEU A 696 -25.47 -9.92 19.65
CA LEU A 696 -24.55 -9.12 18.83
C LEU A 696 -25.03 -9.15 17.36
N GLU A 697 -25.50 -8.02 16.87
CA GLU A 697 -25.84 -7.79 15.46
C GLU A 697 -24.70 -7.01 14.81
N LEU A 698 -23.91 -7.70 14.01
CA LEU A 698 -22.66 -7.14 13.46
C LEU A 698 -22.92 -6.16 12.30
N THR A 699 -23.85 -6.49 11.43
CA THR A 699 -24.14 -5.69 10.23
C THR A 699 -24.74 -4.31 10.52
N ARG A 700 -25.41 -4.14 11.67
CA ARG A 700 -26.00 -2.84 12.06
C ARG A 700 -25.04 -1.89 12.76
N ARG A 701 -23.99 -2.40 13.42
CA ARG A 701 -23.15 -1.61 14.35
C ARG A 701 -21.69 -1.46 13.91
N SER A 702 -21.15 -2.38 13.12
CA SER A 702 -19.72 -2.48 12.88
C SER A 702 -19.27 -2.24 11.44
N GLY A 703 -20.16 -2.25 10.47
CA GLY A 703 -19.77 -2.20 9.06
C GLY A 703 -18.92 -3.42 8.63
N ALA A 704 -18.41 -3.40 7.43
CA ALA A 704 -17.59 -4.48 6.87
C ALA A 704 -16.18 -4.61 7.46
N SER A 705 -15.83 -3.81 8.49
CA SER A 705 -14.47 -3.73 9.04
C SER A 705 -14.20 -4.64 10.24
N ALA A 706 -15.26 -5.26 10.82
CA ALA A 706 -15.08 -6.17 11.94
C ALA A 706 -14.87 -7.58 11.44
N PHE A 707 -13.69 -8.13 11.59
CA PHE A 707 -13.35 -9.53 11.32
C PHE A 707 -12.20 -9.97 12.24
N GLY A 708 -11.98 -11.28 12.32
CA GLY A 708 -10.96 -11.85 13.21
C GLY A 708 -11.49 -12.23 14.58
N ALA A 709 -10.58 -12.57 15.49
CA ALA A 709 -10.94 -13.06 16.83
C ALA A 709 -11.61 -11.99 17.69
N MET A 710 -12.77 -12.33 18.25
CA MET A 710 -13.57 -11.48 19.13
C MET A 710 -13.48 -11.96 20.57
N ARG A 711 -13.53 -11.02 21.47
CA ARG A 711 -13.53 -11.24 22.93
C ARG A 711 -14.61 -10.37 23.59
N PHE A 712 -15.03 -10.77 24.77
CA PHE A 712 -15.98 -10.00 25.55
C PHE A 712 -15.57 -9.94 27.04
N ARG A 713 -16.06 -8.95 27.75
CA ARG A 713 -15.91 -8.83 29.20
C ARG A 713 -17.11 -8.14 29.85
N PRO A 714 -17.47 -8.48 31.08
CA PRO A 714 -18.45 -7.73 31.84
C PRO A 714 -17.86 -6.43 32.38
N VAL A 715 -18.69 -5.39 32.52
CA VAL A 715 -18.32 -4.11 33.15
C VAL A 715 -19.41 -3.73 34.12
N SER A 716 -19.00 -3.51 35.38
CA SER A 716 -19.93 -3.11 36.44
C SER A 716 -20.48 -1.70 36.22
N PRO A 717 -21.58 -1.31 36.90
CA PRO A 717 -22.12 0.06 36.84
C PRO A 717 -21.11 1.14 37.24
N GLU A 718 -20.18 0.80 38.11
CA GLU A 718 -19.12 1.69 38.60
C GLU A 718 -17.95 1.80 37.62
N GLY A 719 -17.96 1.03 36.52
CA GLY A 719 -16.93 1.05 35.48
C GLY A 719 -15.81 0.02 35.67
N TYR A 720 -15.89 -0.88 36.64
CA TYR A 720 -14.89 -1.94 36.82
C TYR A 720 -15.08 -3.02 35.76
N ALA A 721 -14.06 -3.24 34.97
CA ALA A 721 -14.07 -4.24 33.91
C ALA A 721 -13.55 -5.59 34.39
N GLY A 722 -14.24 -6.66 34.03
CA GLY A 722 -13.78 -8.03 34.19
C GLY A 722 -12.71 -8.41 33.16
N ASP A 723 -12.28 -9.66 33.24
CA ASP A 723 -11.27 -10.18 32.30
C ASP A 723 -11.89 -10.45 30.93
N TRP A 724 -11.07 -10.29 29.89
CA TRP A 724 -11.45 -10.61 28.55
C TRP A 724 -11.58 -12.12 28.37
N LEU A 725 -12.72 -12.56 27.87
CA LEU A 725 -13.03 -13.93 27.51
C LEU A 725 -13.15 -14.06 26.00
N PRO A 726 -12.65 -15.15 25.40
CA PRO A 726 -12.86 -15.39 23.96
C PRO A 726 -14.33 -15.60 23.67
N LEU A 727 -14.78 -15.12 22.50
CA LEU A 727 -16.18 -15.23 22.09
C LEU A 727 -16.33 -16.06 20.83
N VAL A 728 -15.91 -15.54 19.69
CA VAL A 728 -15.97 -16.17 18.37
C VAL A 728 -14.91 -15.54 17.47
N THR A 729 -14.61 -16.18 16.34
CA THR A 729 -13.84 -15.57 15.25
C THR A 729 -14.80 -15.13 14.16
N LEU A 730 -14.77 -13.86 13.80
CA LEU A 730 -15.57 -13.32 12.71
C LEU A 730 -14.87 -13.55 11.39
N VAL A 731 -15.55 -14.17 10.46
CA VAL A 731 -15.02 -14.45 9.12
C VAL A 731 -15.92 -13.84 8.05
N ARG A 732 -15.31 -13.15 7.10
CA ARG A 732 -16.00 -12.64 5.91
C ARG A 732 -16.13 -13.78 4.91
N LEU A 733 -17.32 -13.97 4.38
CA LEU A 733 -17.56 -15.03 3.39
C LEU A 733 -17.56 -14.45 1.97
N PRO A 734 -16.88 -15.11 1.03
CA PRO A 734 -17.04 -14.81 -0.38
C PRO A 734 -18.42 -15.23 -0.88
N GLU A 735 -18.96 -14.49 -1.83
CA GLU A 735 -20.21 -14.85 -2.51
C GLU A 735 -19.89 -15.83 -3.64
N ILE A 736 -20.26 -17.09 -3.48
CA ILE A 736 -20.05 -18.13 -4.49
C ILE A 736 -21.30 -18.26 -5.36
N THR A 737 -21.12 -18.12 -6.67
CA THR A 737 -22.22 -18.19 -7.64
C THR A 737 -22.23 -19.49 -8.45
N ASP A 738 -21.08 -19.96 -8.93
CA ASP A 738 -20.98 -21.17 -9.75
C ASP A 738 -19.57 -21.78 -9.71
N VAL A 739 -19.50 -23.08 -9.95
CA VAL A 739 -18.25 -23.81 -10.19
C VAL A 739 -18.35 -24.56 -11.50
N ARG A 740 -17.54 -24.19 -12.48
CA ARG A 740 -17.52 -24.82 -13.80
C ARG A 740 -16.24 -25.63 -13.99
N CYS A 741 -16.43 -26.90 -14.32
CA CYS A 741 -15.33 -27.79 -14.59
C CYS A 741 -15.30 -28.15 -16.08
N PRO A 742 -14.17 -27.95 -16.78
CA PRO A 742 -14.01 -28.41 -18.16
C PRO A 742 -14.15 -29.92 -18.29
N ALA A 743 -14.48 -30.39 -19.50
CA ALA A 743 -14.61 -31.82 -19.78
C ALA A 743 -13.25 -32.57 -19.66
N ALA A 744 -12.16 -31.86 -19.97
CA ALA A 744 -10.80 -32.40 -19.79
C ALA A 744 -10.47 -32.53 -18.29
N ARG A 745 -10.01 -33.71 -17.87
CA ARG A 745 -9.77 -34.02 -16.45
C ARG A 745 -8.55 -33.30 -15.87
N GLU A 746 -7.64 -32.88 -16.71
CA GLU A 746 -6.36 -32.24 -16.32
C GLU A 746 -6.50 -30.70 -16.15
N GLU A 747 -7.60 -30.11 -16.64
CA GLU A 747 -7.81 -28.68 -16.51
C GLU A 747 -8.48 -28.33 -15.18
N PRO A 748 -8.06 -27.23 -14.52
CA PRO A 748 -8.66 -26.76 -13.28
C PRO A 748 -10.11 -26.30 -13.53
N CYS A 749 -10.95 -26.43 -12.51
CA CYS A 749 -12.27 -25.84 -12.51
C CYS A 749 -12.19 -24.33 -12.29
N GLN A 750 -13.22 -23.59 -12.63
CA GLN A 750 -13.36 -22.17 -12.40
C GLN A 750 -14.42 -21.94 -11.35
N LEU A 751 -14.04 -21.33 -10.24
CA LEU A 751 -14.92 -20.85 -9.19
C LEU A 751 -15.29 -19.39 -9.50
N SER A 752 -16.57 -19.10 -9.64
CA SER A 752 -17.10 -17.77 -9.93
C SER A 752 -17.84 -17.19 -8.74
N GLY A 753 -17.68 -15.90 -8.50
CA GLY A 753 -18.32 -15.25 -7.37
C GLY A 753 -17.84 -13.83 -7.12
N GLY A 754 -18.31 -13.25 -6.02
CA GLY A 754 -17.84 -11.96 -5.49
C GLY A 754 -16.89 -12.16 -4.31
N ASN A 755 -16.00 -11.20 -4.10
CA ASN A 755 -15.05 -11.16 -2.96
C ASN A 755 -14.20 -12.43 -2.82
N LEU A 756 -13.83 -13.08 -3.94
CA LEU A 756 -13.06 -14.33 -3.94
C LEU A 756 -11.66 -14.17 -3.30
N PHE A 757 -11.15 -12.95 -3.22
CA PHE A 757 -9.91 -12.62 -2.51
C PHE A 757 -9.94 -12.94 -1.01
N LEU A 758 -11.13 -13.12 -0.42
CA LEU A 758 -11.27 -13.57 0.97
C LEU A 758 -10.84 -15.02 1.20
N ILE A 759 -10.75 -15.79 0.12
CA ILE A 759 -10.22 -17.16 0.18
C ILE A 759 -8.68 -17.08 0.14
N GLU A 760 -8.02 -17.66 1.11
CA GLU A 760 -6.56 -17.81 1.11
C GLU A 760 -6.14 -18.95 0.19
N SER A 761 -6.75 -20.11 0.39
CA SER A 761 -6.45 -21.32 -0.38
C SER A 761 -7.67 -22.23 -0.48
N ILE A 762 -7.72 -23.02 -1.54
CA ILE A 762 -8.80 -23.97 -1.81
C ILE A 762 -8.24 -25.31 -2.28
N ALA A 763 -8.81 -26.41 -1.79
CA ALA A 763 -8.35 -27.75 -2.08
C ALA A 763 -9.55 -28.68 -2.39
N ALA A 764 -9.24 -29.80 -3.06
CA ALA A 764 -10.21 -30.86 -3.33
C ALA A 764 -10.39 -31.83 -2.14
N ASP A 765 -9.52 -31.77 -1.15
CA ASP A 765 -9.53 -32.62 0.04
C ASP A 765 -9.23 -31.80 1.32
N ALA A 766 -9.64 -32.33 2.46
CA ALA A 766 -9.49 -31.68 3.76
C ALA A 766 -8.03 -31.55 4.22
N ASP A 767 -7.14 -32.38 3.68
CA ASP A 767 -5.73 -32.41 4.07
C ASP A 767 -4.88 -31.36 3.32
N PHE A 768 -5.50 -30.60 2.40
CA PHE A 768 -4.86 -29.52 1.61
C PHE A 768 -3.57 -29.94 0.87
N GLN A 769 -3.47 -31.21 0.44
CA GLN A 769 -2.24 -31.73 -0.17
C GLN A 769 -1.89 -31.07 -1.53
N HIS A 770 -2.90 -30.56 -2.24
CA HIS A 770 -2.76 -29.86 -3.53
C HIS A 770 -3.63 -28.61 -3.55
N ALA A 771 -3.46 -27.76 -2.57
CA ALA A 771 -4.21 -26.52 -2.46
C ALA A 771 -3.78 -25.49 -3.51
N VAL A 772 -4.74 -24.77 -4.05
CA VAL A 772 -4.51 -23.61 -4.91
C VAL A 772 -4.64 -22.37 -4.05
N THR A 773 -3.58 -21.57 -3.99
CA THR A 773 -3.59 -20.27 -3.28
C THR A 773 -4.22 -19.22 -4.18
N ILE A 774 -5.14 -18.45 -3.64
CA ILE A 774 -5.79 -17.32 -4.32
C ILE A 774 -5.08 -16.04 -3.92
N SER A 775 -4.67 -15.23 -4.91
CA SER A 775 -4.01 -13.94 -4.65
C SER A 775 -4.96 -12.96 -3.95
N GLU A 776 -4.43 -12.16 -3.03
CA GLU A 776 -5.17 -11.04 -2.42
C GLU A 776 -5.62 -9.99 -3.45
N SER A 777 -4.89 -9.89 -4.56
CA SER A 777 -5.24 -9.01 -5.68
C SER A 777 -6.23 -9.63 -6.67
N ALA A 778 -6.83 -10.79 -6.35
CA ALA A 778 -7.80 -11.45 -7.22
C ALA A 778 -9.13 -10.66 -7.29
N LEU A 779 -9.15 -9.63 -8.12
CA LEU A 779 -10.38 -8.85 -8.43
C LEU A 779 -11.23 -9.50 -9.51
N SER A 780 -10.79 -10.64 -10.05
CA SER A 780 -11.56 -11.37 -11.06
C SER A 780 -12.76 -12.07 -10.45
N ALA A 781 -13.89 -12.01 -11.15
CA ALA A 781 -15.12 -12.71 -10.76
C ALA A 781 -15.00 -14.24 -10.87
N ALA A 782 -13.85 -14.77 -11.32
CA ALA A 782 -13.58 -16.19 -11.42
C ALA A 782 -12.10 -16.51 -11.12
N VAL A 783 -11.87 -17.59 -10.36
CA VAL A 783 -10.53 -18.08 -10.01
C VAL A 783 -10.41 -19.57 -10.30
N PRO A 784 -9.21 -20.04 -10.69
CA PRO A 784 -8.97 -21.46 -10.91
C PRO A 784 -8.97 -22.20 -9.57
N VAL A 785 -9.66 -23.34 -9.52
CA VAL A 785 -9.75 -24.18 -8.33
C VAL A 785 -9.54 -25.66 -8.70
N PRO A 786 -9.09 -26.50 -7.77
CA PRO A 786 -8.93 -27.93 -8.03
C PRO A 786 -10.30 -28.55 -8.31
N ARG A 787 -10.31 -29.65 -9.06
CA ARG A 787 -11.52 -30.37 -9.36
C ARG A 787 -12.09 -30.98 -8.08
N PRO A 788 -13.38 -30.72 -7.72
CA PRO A 788 -13.97 -31.23 -6.51
C PRO A 788 -14.04 -32.77 -6.50
N ARG A 789 -13.75 -33.36 -5.36
CA ARG A 789 -13.98 -34.78 -5.11
C ARG A 789 -15.41 -34.94 -4.59
N GLY A 790 -16.33 -35.33 -5.47
CA GLY A 790 -17.75 -35.35 -5.16
C GLY A 790 -18.38 -33.97 -5.34
N ARG A 791 -19.08 -33.50 -4.30
CA ARG A 791 -19.80 -32.21 -4.32
C ARG A 791 -19.23 -31.17 -3.35
N GLN A 792 -18.03 -31.37 -2.87
CA GLN A 792 -17.41 -30.54 -1.87
C GLN A 792 -16.02 -30.09 -2.32
N LEU A 793 -15.70 -28.86 -1.93
CA LEU A 793 -14.36 -28.32 -1.93
C LEU A 793 -14.05 -27.83 -0.51
N TYR A 794 -12.79 -27.80 -0.17
CA TYR A 794 -12.31 -27.37 1.12
C TYR A 794 -11.55 -26.06 0.93
N LEU A 795 -11.80 -25.07 1.77
CA LEU A 795 -11.18 -23.77 1.66
C LEU A 795 -10.72 -23.24 3.03
N ARG A 796 -9.71 -22.41 2.99
CA ARG A 796 -9.29 -21.58 4.11
C ARG A 796 -9.59 -20.14 3.82
N LEU A 797 -10.17 -19.45 4.79
CA LEU A 797 -10.44 -18.04 4.70
C LEU A 797 -9.25 -17.24 5.24
N ARG A 798 -8.97 -16.07 4.67
CA ARG A 798 -7.89 -15.19 5.15
C ARG A 798 -8.11 -14.66 6.55
N ASP A 799 -9.38 -14.52 6.94
CA ASP A 799 -9.73 -14.03 8.27
C ASP A 799 -9.47 -15.07 9.37
N ASP A 800 -9.48 -16.38 9.01
CA ASP A 800 -8.95 -17.48 9.83
C ASP A 800 -8.34 -18.60 8.95
N PRO A 801 -7.05 -18.49 8.62
CA PRO A 801 -6.37 -19.46 7.76
C PRO A 801 -6.08 -20.80 8.46
N THR A 802 -6.33 -20.89 9.77
CA THR A 802 -6.05 -22.11 10.56
C THR A 802 -7.15 -23.14 10.44
N VAL A 803 -8.36 -22.72 10.08
CA VAL A 803 -9.56 -23.57 9.99
C VAL A 803 -9.86 -23.93 8.54
N VAL A 804 -10.27 -25.18 8.36
CA VAL A 804 -10.73 -25.69 7.05
C VAL A 804 -12.25 -25.65 7.01
N HIS A 805 -12.79 -24.94 6.04
CA HIS A 805 -14.22 -24.82 5.79
C HIS A 805 -14.61 -25.67 4.58
N THR A 806 -15.89 -26.03 4.50
CA THR A 806 -16.42 -26.85 3.40
C THR A 806 -17.35 -26.03 2.52
N LEU A 807 -17.10 -26.03 1.22
CA LEU A 807 -17.97 -25.44 0.22
C LEU A 807 -18.84 -26.56 -0.40
N GLU A 808 -20.14 -26.50 -0.19
CA GLU A 808 -21.08 -27.39 -0.84
C GLU A 808 -21.56 -26.84 -2.19
N LEU A 809 -21.37 -27.61 -3.23
CA LEU A 809 -21.76 -27.21 -4.58
C LEU A 809 -23.28 -27.47 -4.82
N PRO A 810 -24.01 -26.48 -5.36
CA PRO A 810 -25.43 -26.61 -5.63
C PRO A 810 -25.75 -27.76 -6.58
N GLN A 811 -26.88 -28.42 -6.38
CA GLN A 811 -27.36 -29.45 -7.32
C GLN A 811 -27.72 -28.78 -8.64
N LYS A 812 -26.98 -29.10 -9.70
CA LYS A 812 -27.48 -28.85 -11.05
C LYS A 812 -28.71 -29.71 -11.24
N LYS A 813 -29.91 -29.16 -11.27
CA LYS A 813 -31.08 -29.86 -11.77
C LYS A 813 -30.78 -30.21 -13.21
N GLU A 814 -30.53 -31.49 -13.47
CA GLU A 814 -30.56 -32.01 -14.85
C GLU A 814 -31.92 -31.69 -15.43
N PRO A 815 -31.99 -31.15 -16.66
CA PRO A 815 -33.28 -31.01 -17.32
C PRO A 815 -33.80 -32.41 -17.59
N ALA A 816 -34.99 -32.69 -17.06
CA ALA A 816 -35.68 -33.95 -17.26
C ALA A 816 -35.74 -34.29 -18.74
N ALA A 817 -35.10 -35.39 -19.11
CA ALA A 817 -35.17 -35.95 -20.45
C ALA A 817 -36.65 -36.18 -20.80
N ARG A 818 -37.12 -35.51 -21.84
CA ARG A 818 -38.42 -35.83 -22.49
C ARG A 818 -38.35 -37.24 -22.96
N ARG A 819 -39.08 -38.15 -22.32
CA ARG A 819 -39.48 -39.42 -22.90
C ARG A 819 -40.65 -39.19 -23.80
N ASP A 820 -40.46 -39.36 -25.07
CA ASP A 820 -41.51 -39.65 -26.03
C ASP A 820 -42.14 -40.98 -25.64
N GLU A 821 -43.42 -40.94 -25.28
CA GLU A 821 -44.28 -42.12 -25.35
C GLU A 821 -45.55 -41.81 -26.14
N ARG A 822 -45.67 -42.51 -27.24
CA ARG A 822 -46.89 -42.68 -28.04
C ARG A 822 -47.89 -43.58 -27.35
N PRO A 823 -49.17 -43.42 -27.64
CA PRO A 823 -50.27 -43.99 -26.83
C PRO A 823 -50.72 -45.37 -27.28
N ASP A 824 -51.24 -46.16 -26.36
CA ASP A 824 -52.33 -47.10 -26.69
C ASP A 824 -53.03 -47.60 -25.40
N GLY A 825 -54.31 -47.48 -25.40
CA GLY A 825 -55.18 -48.56 -24.95
C GLY A 825 -55.87 -48.54 -23.57
N VAL A 826 -56.97 -47.79 -23.40
CA VAL A 826 -58.32 -48.31 -23.03
C VAL A 826 -58.56 -49.03 -21.68
N ARG A 827 -59.59 -48.51 -20.98
CA ARG A 827 -60.48 -49.03 -19.97
C ARG A 827 -60.04 -49.00 -18.50
N ASP A 828 -60.76 -48.36 -17.66
CA ASP A 828 -62.21 -48.19 -17.27
C ASP A 828 -62.33 -48.52 -15.76
N THR A 829 -63.21 -47.78 -15.09
CA THR A 829 -63.83 -48.00 -13.77
C THR A 829 -62.96 -47.67 -12.55
N GLY A 830 -63.31 -46.82 -11.62
CA GLY A 830 -64.57 -46.23 -11.26
C GLY A 830 -64.50 -45.76 -9.83
N LYS A 831 -65.23 -44.64 -9.56
CA LYS A 831 -65.75 -44.15 -8.25
C LYS A 831 -64.73 -43.63 -7.27
N SER A 832 -64.83 -42.42 -6.90
CA SER A 832 -65.90 -41.52 -6.43
C SER A 832 -65.56 -41.02 -5.03
N ALA A 833 -65.75 -39.72 -4.85
CA ALA A 833 -66.07 -38.95 -3.67
C ALA A 833 -64.85 -38.30 -2.95
N ALA A 834 -64.87 -37.11 -2.61
CA ALA A 834 -65.71 -35.93 -2.68
C ALA A 834 -64.86 -34.70 -2.13
N VAL A 835 -65.14 -33.61 -2.70
CA VAL A 835 -64.71 -32.25 -2.26
C VAL A 835 -65.53 -31.81 -1.03
N PRO A 836 -65.16 -30.91 -0.20
CA PRO A 836 -65.33 -29.48 -0.49
C PRO A 836 -64.17 -28.60 0.03
N SER A 837 -63.70 -27.60 -0.70
CA SER A 837 -64.20 -26.25 -1.02
C SER A 837 -64.61 -25.39 0.17
N ALA A 838 -64.01 -24.28 0.21
CA ALA A 838 -64.38 -22.91 0.57
C ALA A 838 -63.27 -22.14 1.25
N ALA A 839 -63.00 -20.90 1.07
CA ALA A 839 -63.42 -19.83 0.21
C ALA A 839 -62.48 -18.63 0.46
N VAL A 840 -62.28 -17.84 -0.57
CA VAL A 840 -61.71 -16.49 -0.54
C VAL A 840 -62.74 -15.55 0.05
N PRO A 841 -62.39 -14.43 0.68
CA PRO A 841 -62.82 -13.20 0.06
C PRO A 841 -61.74 -12.13 -0.12
N GLN A 842 -61.97 -11.40 -1.21
CA GLN A 842 -61.34 -10.17 -1.69
C GLN A 842 -61.87 -8.95 -0.94
N SER A 843 -61.05 -7.91 -1.12
CA SER A 843 -61.38 -6.45 -1.26
C SER A 843 -61.58 -5.64 0.00
N ALA A 844 -60.96 -4.46 0.11
CA ALA A 844 -61.32 -3.27 -0.61
C ALA A 844 -60.31 -2.14 -0.43
N ASP A 845 -60.22 -1.34 -1.49
CA ASP A 845 -59.62 -0.02 -1.63
C ASP A 845 -59.96 0.97 -0.51
N VAL A 846 -59.12 2.00 -0.31
CA VAL A 846 -59.43 3.43 -0.41
C VAL A 846 -58.19 4.30 -0.30
N ALA A 847 -57.86 4.97 -1.39
CA ALA A 847 -57.49 6.37 -1.68
C ALA A 847 -56.63 7.22 -0.70
N ALA A 848 -55.56 7.70 -1.28
CA ALA A 848 -55.03 9.08 -1.38
C ALA A 848 -55.23 10.07 -0.23
N THR A 849 -54.16 10.71 0.18
CA THR A 849 -54.04 12.19 0.07
C THR A 849 -52.58 12.65 0.23
N ALA A 850 -52.14 13.48 -0.68
CA ALA A 850 -50.90 14.25 -0.70
C ALA A 850 -50.99 15.41 0.33
N THR A 851 -49.87 15.80 0.92
CA THR A 851 -49.59 17.24 1.20
C THR A 851 -48.09 17.47 1.53
N GLN A 852 -47.44 18.19 0.67
CA GLN A 852 -46.44 19.27 0.76
C GLN A 852 -45.53 19.40 1.99
N ALA A 853 -44.26 19.64 1.65
CA ALA A 853 -43.20 20.24 2.45
C ALA A 853 -43.47 21.75 2.79
N PRO A 854 -42.73 22.33 3.75
CA PRO A 854 -41.63 23.18 3.35
C PRO A 854 -40.38 23.13 4.29
N SER A 855 -39.16 23.20 3.70
CA SER A 855 -38.21 24.33 3.68
C SER A 855 -37.94 25.05 4.99
N ALA A 856 -36.68 25.00 5.50
CA ALA A 856 -35.81 26.14 5.79
C ALA A 856 -34.58 25.71 6.62
N ALA A 857 -33.39 25.98 6.12
CA ALA A 857 -32.18 26.22 6.89
C ALA A 857 -32.25 27.61 7.51
N PRO A 858 -31.38 28.05 8.47
CA PRO A 858 -29.99 28.32 8.23
C PRO A 858 -29.01 28.11 9.42
N ARG A 859 -27.77 28.22 9.07
CA ARG A 859 -26.53 28.33 9.86
C ARG A 859 -26.54 29.48 10.90
N PRO A 860 -25.57 29.55 11.86
CA PRO A 860 -24.17 29.77 11.52
C PRO A 860 -23.19 28.63 11.84
#